data_9eeef81f3ffa28c3f83a2b9709d8a073
#
_entry.id   9eeef81f3ffa28c3f83a2b9709d8a073
#
_cell.length_a   1.000
_cell.length_b   1.000
_cell.length_c   1.000
_cell.angle_alpha   90.00
_cell.angle_beta   90.00
_cell.angle_gamma   90.00
#
_symmetry.space_group_name_H-M   'P 1'
#
loop_
_entity.id
_entity.type
_entity.pdbx_description
1 polymer ?
#
loop_
_entity_poly.entity_id
_entity_poly.type
_entity_poly.pdbx_seq_one_letter_code
_entity_poly.pdbx_strand_id
1 'polypeptide(L)'
;MIQRDDVGMSTYPEHPLVCMHRRASHPDHGARTALAWMPDPTAEAPRIIRWSYRKLYSVASSAATRVRDALVGSVDAPKLSQMQDPCHGLSPTVGLLVEDGIELPVSILAILLAHAAVVPVGAQDPPARIKSILDDAECSVVIACPRAGDGKALGRLKMAITLAINANNVKVIDASELIIETDAAESNERLAPPPAFPEDKLSHVFFTSGSTGRPKGCLATHGGLALYCAGKNESLDVDENCVVLVASPHSFDPSLGDFISAWAAGCVAAIAPRSHLFASLAACLAVSGATHVLTTPSTLSTIETTQNEMLTKMSLRVVALGGEPTPASLARAWLPLVERLVNAYGVTECTVYQAFRTYADVEARRAIGRGLAGCEIICAKEPGDDPSNVLGTDDPDGSFGEVWIAGPLVGLGYAGAPELTKERFVTRIEDSSGVTRRYFRTGDLGVRVRDCVSGEWRVEVVGRRDSQVKLNGQRVELGDVEAAVCAAAPRLVLECAALTQRFDLTSGSGGKSLIAWCVPPGTEHGTVESRAGADALTADALRWLVAARVPPHMVPSRYGVVDARLPTTASGKFARSVVAKWGAPPPPDRDTGCGEHVHGTETEGDAGWSGAGGIDAFAAVVANAWANALGLSSEITLKLSARFAELGGDSMAALRVCQRIASTFSGAFKEDTGVFGEALGGALAPARLVRSGSLGAHVAALRTAAAAGELGEAAATLARREDGDQPTADQPTAAIGTSTDVAVVDERALEGAGLLRRAAFEGAAAVLEQLLDAGVPVEGSSDGLTDTLTPLHVACGGGKDREAVAMALLARGAGARARTRRGQSAFTIAAARGPPSLLTEILEKGGAASVADDDGQTALHVAARAGAPSSVISLVADAMDGVHVPSTTGGAKGRKKPRGKARGSIGSGVAAVDSRDSWGRTPLHWAAVNGHRPACVALLDRGANVNAVDDAGETPTAAAERRALCSAKERPDGARASTWGDIATLLGGSGQTKHLKARLAARAGTK
;
A
#
# COMPACT_ATOMS: atom_id res chain seq x y z
N MET A 1 2.52 32.54 34.24
CA MET A 1 3.65 33.00 35.05
C MET A 1 3.83 31.93 36.14
N ILE A 2 4.65 30.91 35.87
CA ILE A 2 5.02 29.93 36.91
C ILE A 2 6.29 30.53 37.53
N GLN A 3 6.09 31.32 38.63
CA GLN A 3 7.19 31.71 39.49
C GLN A 3 7.73 30.43 40.14
N ARG A 4 9.04 30.21 40.12
CA ARG A 4 9.70 29.34 41.09
C ARG A 4 9.57 30.04 42.44
N ASP A 5 8.57 29.66 43.21
CA ASP A 5 8.57 30.03 44.60
C ASP A 5 9.74 29.31 45.32
N ASP A 6 10.44 30.01 46.18
CA ASP A 6 11.63 29.62 46.91
C ASP A 6 11.43 28.45 47.90
N VAL A 7 10.45 27.60 47.73
CA VAL A 7 10.22 26.40 48.51
C VAL A 7 10.22 25.23 47.52
N GLY A 8 11.27 24.40 47.56
CA GLY A 8 11.63 23.30 46.66
C GLY A 8 10.52 22.27 46.36
N MET A 9 9.29 22.74 46.02
CA MET A 9 8.22 21.91 45.52
C MET A 9 8.28 21.88 43.99
N SER A 10 8.27 20.69 43.42
CA SER A 10 8.18 20.46 41.98
C SER A 10 6.97 21.21 41.43
N THR A 11 7.17 22.01 40.38
CA THR A 11 6.12 22.74 39.66
C THR A 11 5.29 21.81 38.73
N TYR A 12 5.69 20.54 38.63
CA TYR A 12 5.01 19.53 37.82
C TYR A 12 4.01 18.73 38.65
N PRO A 13 2.89 18.32 38.05
CA PRO A 13 1.96 17.42 38.72
C PRO A 13 2.64 16.07 39.00
N GLU A 14 2.10 15.30 39.93
CA GLU A 14 2.58 13.97 40.21
C GLU A 14 2.59 13.11 38.95
N HIS A 15 3.68 12.36 38.71
CA HIS A 15 3.83 11.56 37.50
C HIS A 15 2.70 10.52 37.37
N PRO A 16 2.07 10.36 36.18
CA PRO A 16 0.92 9.48 35.97
C PRO A 16 1.10 8.05 36.46
N LEU A 17 2.30 7.47 36.31
CA LEU A 17 2.60 6.11 36.77
C LEU A 17 2.72 5.99 38.29
N VAL A 18 3.05 7.06 39.00
CA VAL A 18 2.98 7.12 40.46
C VAL A 18 1.52 7.12 40.92
N CYS A 19 0.67 7.90 40.27
CA CYS A 19 -0.79 7.87 40.49
C CYS A 19 -1.35 6.48 40.26
N MET A 20 -0.96 5.82 39.15
CA MET A 20 -1.37 4.46 38.81
C MET A 20 -0.93 3.44 39.89
N HIS A 21 0.32 3.49 40.31
CA HIS A 21 0.85 2.62 41.38
C HIS A 21 0.08 2.79 42.67
N ARG A 22 -0.20 4.03 43.13
CA ARG A 22 -0.97 4.31 44.32
C ARG A 22 -2.37 3.69 44.25
N ARG A 23 -3.02 3.78 43.10
CA ARG A 23 -4.32 3.14 42.86
C ARG A 23 -4.22 1.62 42.84
N ALA A 24 -3.25 1.05 42.13
CA ALA A 24 -3.02 -0.40 42.07
C ALA A 24 -2.74 -1.00 43.47
N SER A 25 -2.07 -0.25 44.36
CA SER A 25 -1.71 -0.66 45.69
C SER A 25 -2.85 -0.49 46.71
N HIS A 26 -3.90 0.29 46.39
CA HIS A 26 -5.05 0.51 47.24
C HIS A 26 -6.00 -0.70 47.19
N PRO A 27 -6.53 -1.21 48.30
CA PRO A 27 -7.40 -2.38 48.30
C PRO A 27 -8.61 -2.26 47.35
N ASP A 28 -9.36 -1.18 47.44
CA ASP A 28 -10.59 -0.98 46.68
C ASP A 28 -10.31 -0.51 45.25
N HIS A 29 -9.43 0.48 45.07
CA HIS A 29 -9.10 0.99 43.75
C HIS A 29 -8.30 -0.01 42.92
N GLY A 30 -7.45 -0.83 43.55
CA GLY A 30 -6.66 -1.87 42.86
C GLY A 30 -7.52 -2.92 42.16
N ALA A 31 -8.73 -3.18 42.69
CA ALA A 31 -9.71 -4.08 42.07
C ALA A 31 -10.51 -3.46 40.92
N ARG A 32 -10.52 -2.12 40.77
CA ARG A 32 -11.22 -1.46 39.65
C ARG A 32 -10.58 -1.78 38.30
N THR A 33 -11.41 -1.80 37.27
CA THR A 33 -10.94 -2.03 35.90
C THR A 33 -10.03 -0.88 35.45
N ALA A 34 -8.82 -1.21 34.99
CA ALA A 34 -7.88 -0.28 34.37
C ALA A 34 -7.86 -0.40 32.84
N LEU A 35 -8.12 -1.62 32.34
CA LEU A 35 -8.05 -1.95 30.93
C LEU A 35 -9.25 -2.81 30.53
N ALA A 36 -9.89 -2.47 29.42
CA ALA A 36 -10.94 -3.25 28.81
C ALA A 36 -10.55 -3.57 27.35
N TRP A 37 -10.28 -4.83 27.06
CA TRP A 37 -9.97 -5.32 25.73
C TRP A 37 -11.16 -5.99 25.09
N MET A 38 -11.53 -5.54 23.90
CA MET A 38 -12.63 -6.05 23.10
C MET A 38 -12.07 -6.70 21.82
N PRO A 39 -11.78 -8.01 21.82
CA PRO A 39 -11.21 -8.67 20.63
C PRO A 39 -12.13 -8.63 19.42
N ASP A 40 -13.45 -8.71 19.63
CA ASP A 40 -14.47 -8.52 18.60
C ASP A 40 -15.69 -7.78 19.17
N PRO A 41 -15.73 -6.44 19.01
CA PRO A 41 -16.87 -5.62 19.47
C PRO A 41 -18.10 -5.74 18.57
N THR A 42 -18.00 -6.39 17.42
CA THR A 42 -19.10 -6.59 16.45
C THR A 42 -19.80 -7.92 16.61
N ALA A 43 -19.28 -8.83 17.44
CA ALA A 43 -19.91 -10.10 17.72
C ALA A 43 -21.31 -9.91 18.35
N GLU A 44 -22.21 -10.87 18.15
CA GLU A 44 -23.56 -10.86 18.72
C GLU A 44 -23.56 -10.76 20.26
N ALA A 45 -22.61 -11.46 20.90
CA ALA A 45 -22.30 -11.35 22.32
C ALA A 45 -20.85 -10.93 22.55
N PRO A 46 -20.54 -9.62 22.47
CA PRO A 46 -19.14 -9.17 22.52
C PRO A 46 -18.48 -9.55 23.84
N ARG A 47 -17.32 -10.20 23.74
CA ARG A 47 -16.53 -10.53 24.92
C ARG A 47 -15.63 -9.35 25.28
N ILE A 48 -15.67 -8.93 26.54
CA ILE A 48 -14.76 -7.91 27.08
C ILE A 48 -13.84 -8.56 28.09
N ILE A 49 -12.53 -8.50 27.84
CA ILE A 49 -11.51 -8.93 28.78
C ILE A 49 -11.11 -7.73 29.62
N ARG A 50 -11.36 -7.80 30.94
CA ARG A 50 -11.07 -6.71 31.87
C ARG A 50 -9.90 -7.07 32.79
N TRP A 51 -8.98 -6.12 32.90
CA TRP A 51 -7.88 -6.21 33.85
C TRP A 51 -8.00 -5.10 34.89
N SER A 52 -7.81 -5.46 36.15
CA SER A 52 -7.77 -4.51 37.26
C SER A 52 -6.48 -3.68 37.24
N TYR A 53 -6.48 -2.56 37.96
CA TYR A 53 -5.27 -1.76 38.18
C TYR A 53 -4.14 -2.58 38.78
N ARG A 54 -4.44 -3.41 39.76
CA ARG A 54 -3.49 -4.32 40.42
C ARG A 54 -2.89 -5.29 39.42
N LYS A 55 -3.73 -6.01 38.64
CA LYS A 55 -3.27 -6.97 37.65
C LYS A 55 -2.38 -6.31 36.59
N LEU A 56 -2.86 -5.21 36.00
CA LEU A 56 -2.13 -4.51 34.93
C LEU A 56 -0.77 -4.01 35.42
N TYR A 57 -0.72 -3.38 36.60
CA TYR A 57 0.53 -2.86 37.15
C TYR A 57 1.50 -3.98 37.55
N SER A 58 1.03 -5.06 38.15
CA SER A 58 1.86 -6.21 38.55
C SER A 58 2.52 -6.86 37.34
N VAL A 59 1.74 -7.17 36.29
CA VAL A 59 2.25 -7.77 35.04
C VAL A 59 3.26 -6.83 34.38
N ALA A 60 2.96 -5.54 34.27
CA ALA A 60 3.85 -4.55 33.67
C ALA A 60 5.16 -4.37 34.46
N SER A 61 5.10 -4.43 35.80
CA SER A 61 6.31 -4.35 36.65
C SER A 61 7.22 -5.56 36.47
N SER A 62 6.65 -6.77 36.35
CA SER A 62 7.39 -7.98 36.03
C SER A 62 8.01 -7.90 34.64
N ALA A 63 7.24 -7.46 33.64
CA ALA A 63 7.72 -7.25 32.28
C ALA A 63 8.86 -6.21 32.20
N ALA A 64 8.80 -5.14 33.02
CA ALA A 64 9.85 -4.12 33.10
C ALA A 64 11.21 -4.67 33.52
N THR A 65 11.26 -5.72 34.34
CA THR A 65 12.50 -6.39 34.68
C THR A 65 13.15 -7.04 33.46
N ARG A 66 12.38 -7.74 32.62
CA ARG A 66 12.86 -8.33 31.37
C ARG A 66 13.38 -7.29 30.39
N VAL A 67 12.68 -6.15 30.28
CA VAL A 67 13.14 -5.04 29.44
C VAL A 67 14.46 -4.49 29.94
N ARG A 68 14.63 -4.30 31.27
CA ARG A 68 15.91 -3.87 31.88
C ARG A 68 17.03 -4.84 31.60
N ASP A 69 16.80 -6.15 31.82
CA ASP A 69 17.79 -7.18 31.55
C ASP A 69 18.23 -7.23 30.09
N ALA A 70 17.28 -6.97 29.19
CA ALA A 70 17.56 -6.87 27.76
C ALA A 70 18.43 -5.65 27.44
N LEU A 71 18.17 -4.51 28.06
CA LEU A 71 18.95 -3.27 27.88
C LEU A 71 20.36 -3.39 28.45
N VAL A 72 20.54 -4.01 29.62
CA VAL A 72 21.86 -4.21 30.24
C VAL A 72 22.70 -5.22 29.46
N GLY A 73 22.08 -6.23 28.85
CA GLY A 73 22.79 -7.26 28.09
C GLY A 73 23.17 -6.85 26.66
N SER A 74 22.82 -5.66 26.21
CA SER A 74 23.28 -5.07 24.93
C SER A 74 24.62 -4.37 25.18
N VAL A 75 25.73 -4.96 24.68
CA VAL A 75 27.12 -4.71 25.06
C VAL A 75 27.71 -3.35 24.62
N ASP A 76 26.99 -2.53 23.89
CA ASP A 76 27.45 -1.18 23.59
C ASP A 76 26.48 -0.16 24.19
N ALA A 77 26.84 0.34 25.36
CA ALA A 77 26.20 1.51 25.93
C ALA A 77 26.24 2.66 24.89
N PRO A 78 25.14 3.37 24.73
CA PRO A 78 24.87 4.17 23.52
C PRO A 78 25.93 5.25 23.33
N LYS A 79 26.35 5.44 22.07
CA LYS A 79 27.12 6.58 21.56
C LYS A 79 26.41 7.94 21.74
N LEU A 80 25.21 7.96 22.31
CA LEU A 80 24.50 9.14 22.78
C LEU A 80 25.36 10.02 23.74
N SER A 81 26.39 9.43 24.36
CA SER A 81 27.34 10.16 25.20
C SER A 81 28.33 11.05 24.42
N GLN A 82 28.38 10.96 23.10
CA GLN A 82 29.36 11.71 22.27
C GLN A 82 28.79 12.94 21.56
N MET A 83 27.48 13.18 21.58
CA MET A 83 26.94 14.44 21.10
C MET A 83 27.17 15.52 22.15
N GLN A 84 27.92 16.58 21.78
CA GLN A 84 28.11 17.82 22.56
C GLN A 84 26.82 18.66 22.62
N ASP A 85 25.69 18.03 22.91
CA ASP A 85 24.37 18.64 23.02
C ASP A 85 23.90 18.62 24.49
N PRO A 86 23.18 19.67 24.98
CA PRO A 86 22.73 19.73 26.38
C PRO A 86 21.80 18.59 26.83
N CYS A 87 21.49 17.64 25.96
CA CYS A 87 20.69 16.45 26.24
C CYS A 87 21.49 15.26 26.81
N HIS A 88 22.71 15.46 27.32
CA HIS A 88 23.56 14.40 27.86
C HIS A 88 22.87 13.64 29.00
N GLY A 89 22.69 12.32 28.80
CA GLY A 89 22.07 11.41 29.76
C GLY A 89 20.60 11.12 29.48
N LEU A 90 20.21 11.11 28.23
CA LEU A 90 18.86 10.68 27.79
C LEU A 90 18.61 9.22 28.20
N SER A 91 17.35 8.90 28.50
CA SER A 91 16.91 7.52 28.78
C SER A 91 17.20 6.59 27.60
N PRO A 92 17.49 5.31 27.80
CA PRO A 92 17.57 4.33 26.75
C PRO A 92 16.21 4.26 26.01
N THR A 93 16.22 3.91 24.73
CA THR A 93 15.05 3.85 23.87
C THR A 93 14.70 2.41 23.55
N VAL A 94 13.42 2.09 23.49
CA VAL A 94 12.91 0.76 23.14
C VAL A 94 11.89 0.88 22.01
N GLY A 95 12.17 0.20 20.89
CA GLY A 95 11.24 0.10 19.77
C GLY A 95 9.99 -0.71 20.14
N LEU A 96 8.81 -0.23 19.77
CA LEU A 96 7.53 -0.88 20.06
C LEU A 96 6.79 -1.17 18.75
N LEU A 97 6.76 -2.44 18.33
CA LEU A 97 6.08 -2.95 17.15
C LEU A 97 4.93 -3.89 17.58
N VAL A 98 3.97 -3.35 18.32
CA VAL A 98 2.78 -4.06 18.83
C VAL A 98 1.57 -3.20 18.55
N GLU A 99 0.65 -3.65 17.69
CA GLU A 99 -0.50 -2.81 17.26
C GLU A 99 -1.70 -2.94 18.18
N ASP A 100 -2.10 -4.15 18.48
CA ASP A 100 -3.38 -4.46 19.12
C ASP A 100 -3.20 -5.48 20.25
N GLY A 101 -4.17 -5.58 21.12
CA GLY A 101 -4.19 -6.56 22.21
C GLY A 101 -3.75 -5.98 23.55
N ILE A 102 -3.80 -6.83 24.56
CA ILE A 102 -3.34 -6.49 25.92
C ILE A 102 -1.83 -6.33 26.02
N GLU A 103 -1.12 -6.85 25.02
CA GLU A 103 0.33 -6.74 24.86
C GLU A 103 0.79 -5.29 24.69
N LEU A 104 0.01 -4.47 23.98
CA LEU A 104 0.35 -3.07 23.74
C LEU A 104 0.43 -2.24 25.04
N PRO A 105 -0.62 -2.12 25.87
CA PRO A 105 -0.55 -1.35 27.11
C PRO A 105 0.47 -1.93 28.12
N VAL A 106 0.63 -3.26 28.20
CA VAL A 106 1.65 -3.89 29.03
C VAL A 106 3.06 -3.50 28.59
N SER A 107 3.32 -3.54 27.29
CA SER A 107 4.64 -3.17 26.73
C SER A 107 4.95 -1.69 26.97
N ILE A 108 3.99 -0.78 26.78
CA ILE A 108 4.15 0.65 27.06
C ILE A 108 4.55 0.86 28.52
N LEU A 109 3.80 0.28 29.45
CA LEU A 109 4.09 0.40 30.89
C LEU A 109 5.42 -0.24 31.24
N ALA A 110 5.74 -1.42 30.70
CA ALA A 110 7.00 -2.11 30.95
C ALA A 110 8.21 -1.28 30.53
N ILE A 111 8.14 -0.62 29.36
CA ILE A 111 9.21 0.26 28.86
C ILE A 111 9.40 1.44 29.82
N LEU A 112 8.32 2.15 30.17
CA LEU A 112 8.40 3.31 31.07
C LEU A 112 8.88 2.93 32.48
N LEU A 113 8.40 1.82 33.04
CA LEU A 113 8.83 1.28 34.33
C LEU A 113 10.28 0.74 34.30
N ALA A 114 10.83 0.46 33.13
CA ALA A 114 12.23 0.10 32.93
C ALA A 114 13.16 1.32 32.81
N HIS A 115 12.69 2.56 32.98
CA HIS A 115 13.38 3.84 32.72
C HIS A 115 13.78 4.02 31.24
N ALA A 116 13.04 3.48 30.33
CA ALA A 116 13.28 3.62 28.89
C ALA A 116 12.20 4.48 28.24
N ALA A 117 12.55 5.10 27.13
CA ALA A 117 11.61 5.87 26.30
C ALA A 117 10.94 4.96 25.28
N VAL A 118 9.64 5.13 25.10
CA VAL A 118 8.84 4.39 24.11
C VAL A 118 9.07 4.93 22.70
N VAL A 119 9.45 4.07 21.76
CA VAL A 119 9.61 4.41 20.34
C VAL A 119 8.61 3.59 19.52
N PRO A 120 7.41 4.09 19.26
CA PRO A 120 6.43 3.35 18.47
C PRO A 120 6.81 3.25 17.01
N VAL A 121 6.64 2.05 16.44
CA VAL A 121 6.94 1.73 15.04
C VAL A 121 5.70 1.13 14.40
N GLY A 122 5.27 1.66 13.27
CA GLY A 122 4.11 1.15 12.57
C GLY A 122 4.36 -0.23 11.96
N ALA A 123 3.51 -1.22 12.27
CA ALA A 123 3.64 -2.56 11.69
C ALA A 123 3.44 -2.59 10.17
N GLN A 124 2.78 -1.57 9.62
CA GLN A 124 2.58 -1.38 8.17
C GLN A 124 3.74 -0.63 7.50
N ASP A 125 4.69 -0.10 8.27
CA ASP A 125 5.82 0.66 7.71
C ASP A 125 6.73 -0.24 6.87
N PRO A 126 7.28 0.29 5.76
CA PRO A 126 8.28 -0.43 4.98
C PRO A 126 9.56 -0.75 5.79
N PRO A 127 10.26 -1.87 5.52
CA PRO A 127 11.47 -2.25 6.26
C PRO A 127 12.54 -1.15 6.35
N ALA A 128 12.74 -0.40 5.26
CA ALA A 128 13.68 0.72 5.24
C ALA A 128 13.30 1.85 6.20
N ARG A 129 11.99 2.12 6.38
CA ARG A 129 11.48 3.11 7.31
C ARG A 129 11.60 2.60 8.75
N ILE A 130 11.23 1.34 9.02
CA ILE A 130 11.43 0.71 10.34
C ILE A 130 12.89 0.83 10.76
N LYS A 131 13.82 0.47 9.85
CA LYS A 131 15.26 0.62 10.06
C LYS A 131 15.65 2.05 10.41
N SER A 132 15.22 3.04 9.62
CA SER A 132 15.55 4.44 9.86
C SER A 132 15.07 4.92 11.23
N ILE A 133 13.84 4.54 11.64
CA ILE A 133 13.29 4.90 12.95
C ILE A 133 14.13 4.29 14.09
N LEU A 134 14.47 3.00 13.99
CA LEU A 134 15.26 2.31 15.02
C LEU A 134 16.68 2.85 15.12
N ASP A 135 17.30 3.18 13.99
CA ASP A 135 18.65 3.75 13.92
C ASP A 135 18.68 5.18 14.49
N ASP A 136 17.76 6.04 14.04
CA ASP A 136 17.70 7.45 14.44
C ASP A 136 17.28 7.60 15.93
N ALA A 137 16.54 6.64 16.48
CA ALA A 137 16.22 6.55 17.90
C ALA A 137 17.24 5.75 18.72
N GLU A 138 18.28 5.20 18.10
CA GLU A 138 19.30 4.36 18.72
C GLU A 138 18.75 3.19 19.55
N CYS A 139 17.69 2.54 19.06
CA CYS A 139 17.05 1.42 19.76
C CYS A 139 17.93 0.18 19.75
N SER A 140 18.33 -0.30 20.96
CA SER A 140 19.03 -1.57 21.13
C SER A 140 18.10 -2.74 21.46
N VAL A 141 16.85 -2.45 21.85
CA VAL A 141 15.81 -3.42 22.17
C VAL A 141 14.54 -3.08 21.39
N VAL A 142 13.85 -4.09 20.87
CA VAL A 142 12.56 -3.96 20.21
C VAL A 142 11.60 -4.97 20.82
N ILE A 143 10.42 -4.52 21.22
CA ILE A 143 9.30 -5.38 21.60
C ILE A 143 8.38 -5.54 20.39
N ALA A 144 8.12 -6.78 19.98
CA ALA A 144 7.29 -7.10 18.84
C ALA A 144 6.30 -8.23 19.17
N CYS A 145 5.12 -8.21 18.53
CA CYS A 145 4.14 -9.28 18.68
C CYS A 145 4.17 -10.18 17.43
N PRO A 146 4.59 -11.47 17.54
CA PRO A 146 4.69 -12.37 16.40
C PRO A 146 3.41 -13.18 16.13
N ARG A 147 2.26 -12.87 16.76
CA ARG A 147 1.04 -13.71 16.69
C ARG A 147 0.47 -13.90 15.29
N ALA A 148 -0.29 -15.00 15.15
CA ALA A 148 -0.93 -15.45 13.91
C ALA A 148 -1.80 -14.35 13.28
N GLY A 149 -1.44 -13.95 12.06
CA GLY A 149 -1.97 -12.80 11.33
C GLY A 149 -0.90 -11.75 11.04
N ASP A 150 0.07 -11.56 11.95
CA ASP A 150 1.12 -10.55 11.85
C ASP A 150 2.48 -11.09 11.33
N GLY A 151 2.51 -12.28 10.74
CA GLY A 151 3.72 -12.83 10.12
C GLY A 151 4.39 -11.86 9.13
N LYS A 152 3.59 -10.97 8.53
CA LYS A 152 4.08 -9.89 7.64
C LYS A 152 4.79 -8.78 8.43
N ALA A 153 4.31 -8.41 9.62
CA ALA A 153 4.95 -7.40 10.46
C ALA A 153 6.29 -7.91 11.00
N LEU A 154 6.31 -9.13 11.53
CA LEU A 154 7.54 -9.79 11.96
C LEU A 154 8.51 -10.01 10.80
N GLY A 155 8.02 -10.37 9.61
CA GLY A 155 8.82 -10.49 8.40
C GLY A 155 9.48 -9.15 8.02
N ARG A 156 8.74 -8.05 8.06
CA ARG A 156 9.26 -6.69 7.84
C ARG A 156 10.29 -6.29 8.89
N LEU A 157 10.03 -6.58 10.16
CA LEU A 157 10.98 -6.32 11.24
C LEU A 157 12.25 -7.14 11.06
N LYS A 158 12.16 -8.46 10.81
CA LYS A 158 13.32 -9.31 10.53
C LYS A 158 14.12 -8.78 9.34
N MET A 159 13.47 -8.39 8.26
CA MET A 159 14.12 -7.79 7.10
C MET A 159 14.76 -6.43 7.45
N ALA A 160 14.10 -5.58 8.22
CA ALA A 160 14.67 -4.31 8.67
C ALA A 160 15.92 -4.53 9.54
N ILE A 161 15.89 -5.49 10.46
CA ILE A 161 17.04 -5.86 11.31
C ILE A 161 18.17 -6.45 10.44
N THR A 162 17.86 -7.28 9.44
CA THR A 162 18.86 -7.85 8.52
C THR A 162 19.49 -6.77 7.64
N LEU A 163 18.73 -5.75 7.24
CA LEU A 163 19.23 -4.60 6.49
C LEU A 163 20.07 -3.64 7.35
N ALA A 164 19.95 -3.71 8.69
CA ALA A 164 20.79 -2.93 9.59
C ALA A 164 22.21 -3.50 9.59
N ILE A 165 23.21 -2.68 9.23
CA ILE A 165 24.62 -3.10 9.11
C ILE A 165 25.17 -3.67 10.44
N ASN A 166 24.55 -3.35 11.56
CA ASN A 166 24.85 -3.87 12.90
C ASN A 166 23.76 -4.81 13.42
N ALA A 167 23.22 -5.65 12.56
CA ALA A 167 22.09 -6.55 12.86
C ALA A 167 22.31 -7.47 14.09
N ASN A 168 23.52 -7.59 14.58
CA ASN A 168 23.85 -8.42 15.75
C ASN A 168 23.56 -7.75 17.10
N ASN A 169 23.21 -6.45 17.13
CA ASN A 169 23.09 -5.69 18.38
C ASN A 169 21.66 -5.33 18.79
N VAL A 170 20.64 -5.56 17.94
CA VAL A 170 19.24 -5.30 18.30
C VAL A 170 18.59 -6.56 18.87
N LYS A 171 18.21 -6.50 20.16
CA LYS A 171 17.54 -7.61 20.85
C LYS A 171 16.03 -7.50 20.67
N VAL A 172 15.39 -8.56 20.20
CA VAL A 172 13.93 -8.62 20.03
C VAL A 172 13.31 -9.40 21.19
N ILE A 173 12.31 -8.80 21.82
CA ILE A 173 11.47 -9.42 22.87
C ILE A 173 10.10 -9.69 22.26
N ASP A 174 9.59 -10.93 22.40
CA ASP A 174 8.23 -11.25 22.07
C ASP A 174 7.28 -10.64 23.11
N ALA A 175 6.36 -9.78 22.66
CA ALA A 175 5.40 -9.12 23.54
C ALA A 175 4.52 -10.12 24.32
N SER A 176 4.24 -11.30 23.75
CA SER A 176 3.48 -12.35 24.42
C SER A 176 4.22 -12.94 25.63
N GLU A 177 5.57 -12.95 25.59
CA GLU A 177 6.39 -13.40 26.73
C GLU A 177 6.39 -12.39 27.88
N LEU A 178 5.97 -11.15 27.66
CA LEU A 178 5.84 -10.13 28.70
C LEU A 178 4.58 -10.35 29.55
N ILE A 179 3.59 -11.08 29.04
CA ILE A 179 2.34 -11.39 29.73
C ILE A 179 2.49 -12.70 30.48
N ILE A 180 3.18 -12.68 31.59
CA ILE A 180 3.19 -13.82 32.50
C ILE A 180 2.18 -13.54 33.60
N GLU A 181 1.11 -14.33 33.60
CA GLU A 181 0.19 -14.36 34.71
C GLU A 181 0.89 -15.06 35.90
N THR A 182 1.32 -14.27 36.85
CA THR A 182 1.83 -14.79 38.12
C THR A 182 0.65 -14.84 39.11
N ASP A 183 0.61 -15.86 39.97
CA ASP A 183 -0.33 -15.94 41.09
C ASP A 183 -0.30 -14.69 41.97
N ALA A 184 0.85 -13.98 41.97
CA ALA A 184 1.01 -12.69 42.64
C ALA A 184 0.12 -11.56 42.05
N ALA A 185 -0.40 -11.69 40.80
CA ALA A 185 -1.27 -10.69 40.22
C ALA A 185 -2.66 -10.61 40.91
N GLU A 186 -3.06 -11.68 41.60
CA GLU A 186 -4.30 -11.76 42.40
C GLU A 186 -4.03 -11.76 43.89
N SER A 187 -2.77 -11.90 44.32
CA SER A 187 -2.39 -11.87 45.75
C SER A 187 -2.36 -10.44 46.30
N ASN A 188 -2.58 -10.34 47.64
CA ASN A 188 -2.42 -9.07 48.36
C ASN A 188 -0.98 -8.65 48.60
N GLU A 189 -0.03 -9.19 47.87
CA GLU A 189 1.38 -8.81 47.98
C GLU A 189 1.61 -7.33 47.67
N ARG A 190 2.58 -6.76 48.34
CA ARG A 190 2.96 -5.36 48.19
C ARG A 190 3.59 -5.15 46.81
N LEU A 191 2.93 -4.36 45.95
CA LEU A 191 3.47 -3.98 44.64
C LEU A 191 4.75 -3.17 44.77
N ALA A 192 5.72 -3.44 43.90
CA ALA A 192 6.95 -2.66 43.84
C ALA A 192 6.63 -1.20 43.47
N PRO A 193 7.19 -0.21 44.17
CA PRO A 193 7.01 1.18 43.82
C PRO A 193 7.58 1.45 42.40
N PRO A 194 7.01 2.42 41.66
CA PRO A 194 7.61 2.82 40.42
C PRO A 194 8.96 3.50 40.64
N PRO A 195 9.84 3.48 39.63
CA PRO A 195 11.07 4.24 39.69
C PRO A 195 10.78 5.76 39.76
N ALA A 196 11.79 6.55 40.10
CA ALA A 196 11.70 8.00 39.96
C ALA A 196 11.66 8.37 38.49
N PHE A 197 10.81 9.31 38.13
CA PHE A 197 10.70 9.83 36.76
C PHE A 197 11.20 11.29 36.71
N PRO A 198 12.51 11.52 36.49
CA PRO A 198 13.00 12.88 36.36
C PRO A 198 12.31 13.62 35.19
N GLU A 199 11.92 14.85 35.46
CA GLU A 199 11.06 15.65 34.55
C GLU A 199 11.74 15.91 33.19
N ASP A 200 13.06 16.01 33.17
CA ASP A 200 13.90 16.27 31.99
C ASP A 200 14.27 15.02 31.19
N LYS A 201 13.98 13.82 31.69
CA LYS A 201 14.29 12.56 31.01
C LYS A 201 13.25 12.22 29.96
N LEU A 202 13.68 11.48 28.90
CA LEU A 202 12.78 11.05 27.82
C LEU A 202 11.73 10.07 28.33
N SER A 203 10.50 10.29 27.94
CA SER A 203 9.38 9.37 28.11
C SER A 203 9.05 8.65 26.79
N HIS A 204 9.13 9.35 25.65
CA HIS A 204 8.81 8.78 24.35
C HIS A 204 9.45 9.55 23.20
N VAL A 205 9.54 8.88 22.03
CA VAL A 205 10.01 9.46 20.77
C VAL A 205 9.04 9.05 19.66
N PHE A 206 8.21 9.96 19.19
CA PHE A 206 7.32 9.73 18.06
C PHE A 206 7.92 10.27 16.77
N PHE A 207 7.88 9.45 15.70
CA PHE A 207 8.40 9.84 14.41
C PHE A 207 7.32 10.41 13.49
N THR A 208 7.55 11.62 13.02
CA THR A 208 6.70 12.31 12.05
C THR A 208 7.38 12.35 10.68
N SER A 209 6.62 12.63 9.60
CA SER A 209 7.20 12.90 8.27
C SER A 209 8.16 14.09 8.34
N GLY A 210 9.27 14.01 7.61
CA GLY A 210 10.31 15.04 7.59
C GLY A 210 10.46 15.66 6.20
N SER A 211 10.76 16.93 6.09
CA SER A 211 10.91 17.68 4.82
C SER A 211 12.07 17.21 3.93
N THR A 212 12.91 16.30 4.42
CA THR A 212 14.09 15.75 3.73
C THR A 212 13.93 14.29 3.31
N GLY A 213 12.73 13.72 3.45
CA GLY A 213 12.47 12.30 3.17
C GLY A 213 12.86 11.34 4.30
N ARG A 214 13.47 11.83 5.40
CA ARG A 214 13.75 11.03 6.61
C ARG A 214 12.72 11.37 7.69
N PRO A 215 12.18 10.35 8.40
CA PRO A 215 11.33 10.60 9.56
C PRO A 215 12.04 11.43 10.63
N LYS A 216 11.30 12.31 11.31
CA LYS A 216 11.82 13.14 12.42
C LYS A 216 11.33 12.58 13.73
N GLY A 217 12.23 12.17 14.62
CA GLY A 217 11.90 11.66 15.96
C GLY A 217 11.73 12.82 16.95
N CYS A 218 10.51 13.11 17.39
CA CYS A 218 10.20 14.17 18.36
C CYS A 218 10.46 13.67 19.77
N LEU A 219 11.40 14.32 20.49
CA LEU A 219 11.88 13.94 21.81
C LEU A 219 11.00 14.58 22.90
N ALA A 220 10.17 13.80 23.58
CA ALA A 220 9.28 14.26 24.65
C ALA A 220 9.74 13.76 26.04
N THR A 221 9.48 14.58 27.07
CA THR A 221 9.95 14.33 28.43
C THR A 221 8.86 13.79 29.35
N HIS A 222 9.26 13.20 30.49
CA HIS A 222 8.33 12.78 31.56
C HIS A 222 7.57 13.96 32.16
N GLY A 223 8.21 15.13 32.31
CA GLY A 223 7.56 16.35 32.79
C GLY A 223 6.47 16.84 31.83
N GLY A 224 6.79 16.87 30.51
CA GLY A 224 5.83 17.20 29.47
C GLY A 224 4.64 16.23 29.46
N LEU A 225 4.90 14.92 29.57
CA LEU A 225 3.83 13.90 29.60
C LEU A 225 2.93 14.06 30.85
N ALA A 226 3.49 14.32 32.01
CA ALA A 226 2.73 14.53 33.24
C ALA A 226 1.81 15.76 33.14
N LEU A 227 2.33 16.89 32.64
CA LEU A 227 1.56 18.11 32.43
C LEU A 227 0.44 17.91 31.40
N TYR A 228 0.75 17.23 30.30
CA TYR A 228 -0.26 16.91 29.29
C TYR A 228 -1.39 16.08 29.87
N CYS A 229 -1.08 15.02 30.60
CA CYS A 229 -2.10 14.13 31.20
C CYS A 229 -3.00 14.88 32.20
N ALA A 230 -2.42 15.69 33.06
CA ALA A 230 -3.17 16.50 34.02
C ALA A 230 -4.07 17.51 33.30
N GLY A 231 -3.49 18.30 32.36
CA GLY A 231 -4.25 19.30 31.62
C GLY A 231 -5.34 18.74 30.70
N LYS A 232 -5.11 17.59 30.08
CA LYS A 232 -6.12 16.87 29.30
C LYS A 232 -7.26 16.40 30.17
N ASN A 233 -6.96 15.76 31.30
CA ASN A 233 -8.01 15.26 32.22
C ASN A 233 -8.87 16.40 32.76
N GLU A 234 -8.25 17.50 33.16
CA GLU A 234 -8.96 18.73 33.58
C GLU A 234 -9.81 19.30 32.44
N SER A 235 -9.24 19.44 31.21
CA SER A 235 -9.95 20.04 30.07
C SER A 235 -11.12 19.22 29.56
N LEU A 236 -11.08 17.89 29.72
CA LEU A 236 -12.11 16.97 29.22
C LEU A 236 -12.98 16.39 30.34
N ASP A 237 -12.81 16.85 31.59
CA ASP A 237 -13.54 16.33 32.79
C ASP A 237 -13.40 14.80 32.95
N VAL A 238 -12.18 14.28 32.76
CA VAL A 238 -11.91 12.85 32.92
C VAL A 238 -11.66 12.52 34.38
N ASP A 239 -12.53 11.71 34.96
CA ASP A 239 -12.46 11.21 36.32
C ASP A 239 -12.43 9.67 36.38
N GLU A 240 -12.40 9.10 37.58
CA GLU A 240 -12.30 7.67 37.80
C GLU A 240 -13.54 6.86 37.34
N ASN A 241 -14.67 7.50 37.01
CA ASN A 241 -15.90 6.86 36.53
C ASN A 241 -15.97 6.86 35.00
N CYS A 242 -15.02 7.47 34.33
CA CYS A 242 -14.97 7.55 32.87
C CYS A 242 -14.48 6.25 32.24
N VAL A 243 -14.85 6.06 30.98
CA VAL A 243 -14.27 5.06 30.07
C VAL A 243 -13.74 5.80 28.85
N VAL A 244 -12.44 5.74 28.64
CA VAL A 244 -11.76 6.37 27.50
C VAL A 244 -11.48 5.33 26.43
N LEU A 245 -12.09 5.46 25.25
CA LEU A 245 -11.73 4.63 24.10
C LEU A 245 -10.46 5.14 23.43
N VAL A 246 -9.40 4.31 23.41
CA VAL A 246 -8.14 4.62 22.74
C VAL A 246 -8.31 4.39 21.24
N ALA A 247 -8.72 5.43 20.52
CA ALA A 247 -9.07 5.34 19.10
C ALA A 247 -7.87 5.59 18.16
N SER A 248 -6.81 6.28 18.61
CA SER A 248 -5.62 6.57 17.82
C SER A 248 -4.68 5.38 17.67
N PRO A 249 -3.99 5.20 16.51
CA PRO A 249 -2.95 4.17 16.36
C PRO A 249 -1.81 4.37 17.37
N HIS A 250 -1.16 3.27 17.79
CA HIS A 250 -0.03 3.34 18.71
C HIS A 250 1.17 4.12 18.16
N SER A 251 1.30 4.23 16.83
CA SER A 251 2.33 5.03 16.16
C SER A 251 2.00 6.54 16.09
N PHE A 252 0.87 6.96 16.68
CA PHE A 252 0.44 8.33 16.79
C PHE A 252 0.33 8.72 18.28
N ASP A 253 0.96 9.82 18.68
CA ASP A 253 1.16 10.22 20.08
C ASP A 253 -0.13 10.35 20.94
N PRO A 254 -1.34 10.68 20.42
CA PRO A 254 -2.54 10.69 21.23
C PRO A 254 -2.86 9.33 21.88
N SER A 255 -2.45 8.21 21.26
CA SER A 255 -2.70 6.89 21.85
C SER A 255 -1.98 6.69 23.18
N LEU A 256 -0.69 7.08 23.24
CA LEU A 256 0.07 7.09 24.51
C LEU A 256 -0.56 8.03 25.52
N GLY A 257 -0.93 9.22 25.05
CA GLY A 257 -1.63 10.22 25.86
C GLY A 257 -2.94 9.72 26.45
N ASP A 258 -3.73 8.96 25.68
CA ASP A 258 -5.00 8.39 26.14
C ASP A 258 -4.79 7.32 27.22
N PHE A 259 -3.86 6.39 27.01
CA PHE A 259 -3.53 5.37 28.01
C PHE A 259 -3.07 6.00 29.33
N ILE A 260 -2.03 6.82 29.26
CA ILE A 260 -1.37 7.34 30.47
C ILE A 260 -2.29 8.31 31.24
N SER A 261 -3.04 9.17 30.52
CA SER A 261 -4.00 10.08 31.17
C SER A 261 -5.18 9.34 31.81
N ALA A 262 -5.72 8.28 31.18
CA ALA A 262 -6.79 7.47 31.73
C ALA A 262 -6.35 6.80 33.03
N TRP A 263 -5.17 6.22 33.07
CA TRP A 263 -4.67 5.56 34.29
C TRP A 263 -4.31 6.56 35.39
N ALA A 264 -3.83 7.74 35.03
CA ALA A 264 -3.64 8.83 36.00
C ALA A 264 -4.97 9.28 36.64
N ALA A 265 -6.03 9.38 35.87
CA ALA A 265 -7.37 9.71 36.38
C ALA A 265 -8.01 8.56 37.19
N GLY A 266 -7.58 7.33 37.00
CA GLY A 266 -8.17 6.14 37.64
C GLY A 266 -9.36 5.55 36.90
N CYS A 267 -9.53 5.91 35.63
CA CYS A 267 -10.61 5.45 34.77
C CYS A 267 -10.19 4.25 33.89
N VAL A 268 -11.10 3.75 33.09
CA VAL A 268 -10.86 2.61 32.20
C VAL A 268 -10.30 3.09 30.86
N ALA A 269 -9.16 2.52 30.46
CA ALA A 269 -8.74 2.58 29.06
C ALA A 269 -9.35 1.41 28.29
N ALA A 270 -10.21 1.69 27.31
CA ALA A 270 -10.84 0.69 26.47
C ALA A 270 -10.11 0.61 25.12
N ILE A 271 -9.86 -0.61 24.65
CA ILE A 271 -9.15 -0.87 23.39
C ILE A 271 -9.88 -1.93 22.57
N ALA A 272 -9.75 -1.83 21.25
CA ALA A 272 -10.24 -2.80 20.27
C ALA A 272 -9.23 -2.95 19.13
N PRO A 273 -9.28 -4.03 18.33
CA PRO A 273 -8.43 -4.17 17.16
C PRO A 273 -8.59 -2.98 16.22
N ARG A 274 -7.48 -2.55 15.59
CA ARG A 274 -7.48 -1.43 14.62
C ARG A 274 -8.47 -1.63 13.49
N SER A 275 -8.60 -2.85 13.00
CA SER A 275 -9.59 -3.22 11.97
C SER A 275 -11.01 -2.87 12.40
N HIS A 276 -11.39 -3.13 13.66
CA HIS A 276 -12.73 -2.83 14.20
C HIS A 276 -12.90 -1.35 14.53
N LEU A 277 -11.88 -0.67 15.07
CA LEU A 277 -11.92 0.77 15.30
C LEU A 277 -12.17 1.55 14.01
N PHE A 278 -11.60 1.09 12.89
CA PHE A 278 -11.88 1.69 11.58
C PHE A 278 -13.18 1.19 10.96
N ALA A 279 -13.50 -0.10 11.07
CA ALA A 279 -14.67 -0.69 10.44
C ALA A 279 -15.98 -0.40 11.18
N SER A 280 -15.95 -0.26 12.48
CA SER A 280 -17.16 -0.12 13.30
C SER A 280 -16.89 0.65 14.59
N LEU A 281 -16.45 1.90 14.48
CA LEU A 281 -16.21 2.77 15.64
C LEU A 281 -17.46 2.87 16.55
N ALA A 282 -18.64 2.91 15.93
CA ALA A 282 -19.90 2.96 16.67
C ALA A 282 -20.08 1.74 17.60
N ALA A 283 -19.80 0.53 17.12
CA ALA A 283 -19.86 -0.69 17.95
C ALA A 283 -18.80 -0.66 19.06
N CYS A 284 -17.59 -0.22 18.76
CA CYS A 284 -16.52 -0.09 19.77
C CYS A 284 -16.95 0.86 20.91
N LEU A 285 -17.54 2.01 20.57
CA LEU A 285 -18.04 2.99 21.55
C LEU A 285 -19.18 2.41 22.40
N ALA A 286 -20.16 1.76 21.76
CA ALA A 286 -21.30 1.18 22.46
C ALA A 286 -20.90 0.01 23.37
N VAL A 287 -20.10 -0.93 22.88
CA VAL A 287 -19.68 -2.13 23.63
C VAL A 287 -18.75 -1.78 24.78
N SER A 288 -17.83 -0.84 24.61
CA SER A 288 -16.95 -0.40 25.69
C SER A 288 -17.68 0.37 26.78
N GLY A 289 -18.85 0.95 26.48
CA GLY A 289 -19.50 1.95 27.32
C GLY A 289 -18.68 3.24 27.41
N ALA A 290 -17.94 3.59 26.35
CA ALA A 290 -17.07 4.75 26.33
C ALA A 290 -17.84 6.03 26.60
N THR A 291 -17.32 6.82 27.56
CA THR A 291 -17.83 8.16 27.88
C THR A 291 -17.02 9.23 27.16
N HIS A 292 -15.77 8.93 26.84
CA HIS A 292 -14.83 9.85 26.21
C HIS A 292 -14.13 9.18 25.02
N VAL A 293 -13.96 9.94 23.95
CA VAL A 293 -13.13 9.56 22.80
C VAL A 293 -12.39 10.77 22.26
N LEU A 294 -11.09 10.60 22.03
CA LEU A 294 -10.27 11.54 21.27
C LEU A 294 -9.94 10.87 19.93
N THR A 295 -10.34 11.51 18.83
CA THR A 295 -10.20 10.93 17.50
C THR A 295 -10.05 12.01 16.43
N THR A 296 -9.83 11.62 15.17
CA THR A 296 -9.82 12.58 14.07
C THR A 296 -11.24 12.80 13.52
N PRO A 297 -11.53 13.99 12.96
CA PRO A 297 -12.77 14.25 12.23
C PRO A 297 -13.06 13.20 11.14
N SER A 298 -12.05 12.76 10.40
CA SER A 298 -12.19 11.72 9.37
C SER A 298 -12.65 10.39 9.97
N THR A 299 -12.09 9.97 11.11
CA THR A 299 -12.49 8.73 11.79
C THR A 299 -13.91 8.85 12.35
N LEU A 300 -14.26 9.97 13.00
CA LEU A 300 -15.61 10.18 13.51
C LEU A 300 -16.66 10.19 12.40
N SER A 301 -16.32 10.71 11.21
CA SER A 301 -17.23 10.75 10.06
C SER A 301 -17.62 9.39 9.50
N THR A 302 -17.00 8.28 9.97
CA THR A 302 -17.43 6.92 9.62
C THR A 302 -18.74 6.52 10.30
N ILE A 303 -19.17 7.24 11.35
CA ILE A 303 -20.43 7.00 12.02
C ILE A 303 -21.52 7.82 11.32
N GLU A 304 -22.46 7.14 10.67
CA GLU A 304 -23.66 7.78 10.13
C GLU A 304 -24.61 8.16 11.28
N THR A 305 -24.87 9.47 11.43
CA THR A 305 -25.71 9.98 12.53
C THR A 305 -27.21 9.87 12.26
N THR A 306 -27.60 9.66 11.00
CA THR A 306 -28.99 9.45 10.59
C THR A 306 -29.32 7.96 10.57
N GLN A 307 -30.34 7.53 11.31
CA GLN A 307 -30.85 6.13 11.39
C GLN A 307 -29.89 5.10 12.07
N ASN A 308 -28.97 5.55 12.88
CA ASN A 308 -28.06 4.63 13.57
C ASN A 308 -28.59 4.28 14.99
N GLU A 309 -29.20 3.10 15.15
CA GLU A 309 -29.67 2.60 16.44
C GLU A 309 -28.54 2.45 17.48
N MET A 310 -27.29 2.32 17.04
CA MET A 310 -26.16 2.22 17.95
C MET A 310 -25.90 3.51 18.72
N LEU A 311 -26.29 4.68 18.17
CA LEU A 311 -26.14 5.97 18.86
C LEU A 311 -26.94 6.01 20.18
N THR A 312 -28.10 5.37 20.20
CA THR A 312 -28.94 5.30 21.43
C THR A 312 -28.36 4.39 22.52
N LYS A 313 -27.40 3.52 22.15
CA LYS A 313 -26.71 2.60 23.07
C LYS A 313 -25.37 3.16 23.58
N MET A 314 -24.93 4.31 23.06
CA MET A 314 -23.67 4.93 23.48
C MET A 314 -23.85 5.71 24.80
N SER A 315 -22.83 5.59 25.64
CA SER A 315 -22.70 6.41 26.87
C SER A 315 -21.81 7.63 26.64
N LEU A 316 -21.59 8.02 25.36
CA LEU A 316 -20.62 9.00 24.96
C LEU A 316 -21.03 10.42 25.38
N ARG A 317 -20.21 11.05 26.19
CA ARG A 317 -20.42 12.40 26.75
C ARG A 317 -19.52 13.43 26.06
N VAL A 318 -18.24 13.09 25.90
CA VAL A 318 -17.21 14.02 25.39
C VAL A 318 -16.56 13.42 24.14
N VAL A 319 -16.59 14.17 23.05
CA VAL A 319 -15.86 13.87 21.81
C VAL A 319 -14.84 14.97 21.57
N ALA A 320 -13.56 14.62 21.62
CA ALA A 320 -12.46 15.53 21.27
C ALA A 320 -11.97 15.21 19.85
N LEU A 321 -11.90 16.23 19.02
CA LEU A 321 -11.48 16.14 17.62
C LEU A 321 -10.16 16.85 17.38
N GLY A 322 -9.16 16.12 16.92
CA GLY A 322 -7.82 16.68 16.67
C GLY A 322 -7.16 16.13 15.42
N GLY A 323 -5.98 16.65 15.12
CA GLY A 323 -5.16 16.19 14.01
C GLY A 323 -5.51 16.77 12.64
N GLU A 324 -6.74 17.22 12.41
CA GLU A 324 -7.17 17.86 11.16
C GLU A 324 -8.34 18.85 11.40
N PRO A 325 -8.62 19.78 10.47
CA PRO A 325 -9.74 20.71 10.62
C PRO A 325 -11.09 20.00 10.58
N THR A 326 -11.95 20.27 11.55
CA THR A 326 -13.30 19.70 11.62
C THR A 326 -14.21 20.29 10.53
N PRO A 327 -14.85 19.48 9.66
CA PRO A 327 -15.85 19.95 8.71
C PRO A 327 -17.09 20.50 9.43
N ALA A 328 -17.68 21.57 8.90
CA ALA A 328 -18.88 22.18 9.48
C ALA A 328 -20.08 21.22 9.53
N SER A 329 -20.22 20.36 8.53
CA SER A 329 -21.26 19.32 8.49
C SER A 329 -21.13 18.33 9.65
N LEU A 330 -19.91 17.87 9.93
CA LEU A 330 -19.63 16.96 11.03
C LEU A 330 -19.91 17.60 12.39
N ALA A 331 -19.42 18.85 12.60
CA ALA A 331 -19.69 19.58 13.84
C ALA A 331 -21.19 19.78 14.07
N ARG A 332 -21.94 20.14 13.02
CA ARG A 332 -23.40 20.33 13.08
C ARG A 332 -24.13 19.03 13.42
N ALA A 333 -23.65 17.87 12.91
CA ALA A 333 -24.28 16.59 13.17
C ALA A 333 -24.03 16.11 14.61
N TRP A 334 -22.86 16.38 15.18
CA TRP A 334 -22.46 15.83 16.48
C TRP A 334 -22.73 16.75 17.69
N LEU A 335 -22.77 18.09 17.50
CA LEU A 335 -23.08 19.02 18.59
C LEU A 335 -24.35 18.68 19.38
N PRO A 336 -25.48 18.25 18.77
CA PRO A 336 -26.68 17.91 19.52
C PRO A 336 -26.65 16.50 20.17
N LEU A 337 -25.66 15.67 19.85
CA LEU A 337 -25.60 14.26 20.26
C LEU A 337 -24.70 13.99 21.46
N VAL A 338 -23.84 14.94 21.84
CA VAL A 338 -22.87 14.80 22.93
C VAL A 338 -22.94 15.99 23.87
N GLU A 339 -22.59 15.78 25.13
CA GLU A 339 -22.55 16.88 26.10
C GLU A 339 -21.51 17.93 25.71
N ARG A 340 -20.35 17.48 25.21
CA ARG A 340 -19.27 18.35 24.77
C ARG A 340 -18.60 17.84 23.51
N LEU A 341 -18.62 18.64 22.49
CA LEU A 341 -17.75 18.49 21.32
C LEU A 341 -16.55 19.43 21.47
N VAL A 342 -15.32 18.91 21.38
CA VAL A 342 -14.11 19.65 21.74
C VAL A 342 -13.13 19.67 20.57
N ASN A 343 -12.55 20.84 20.26
CA ASN A 343 -11.39 20.95 19.36
C ASN A 343 -10.10 20.67 20.15
N ALA A 344 -9.29 19.73 19.71
CA ALA A 344 -7.96 19.47 20.23
C ALA A 344 -6.90 19.98 19.23
N TYR A 345 -6.10 20.93 19.65
CA TYR A 345 -5.02 21.49 18.84
C TYR A 345 -3.67 21.14 19.47
N GLY A 346 -2.74 20.69 18.60
CA GLY A 346 -1.39 20.42 19.02
C GLY A 346 -0.49 19.85 17.93
N VAL A 347 0.78 19.75 18.30
CA VAL A 347 1.86 19.19 17.49
C VAL A 347 2.70 18.23 18.33
N THR A 348 3.17 17.15 17.72
CA THR A 348 3.95 16.09 18.38
C THR A 348 5.22 16.64 19.06
N GLU A 349 5.82 17.67 18.51
CA GLU A 349 7.00 18.35 19.01
C GLU A 349 6.79 19.02 20.37
N CYS A 350 5.52 19.19 20.78
CA CYS A 350 5.15 19.81 22.06
C CYS A 350 4.33 18.88 22.96
N THR A 351 4.53 17.57 22.88
CA THR A 351 3.87 16.55 23.69
C THR A 351 2.35 16.49 23.49
N VAL A 352 1.94 15.80 22.45
CA VAL A 352 0.57 15.43 22.04
C VAL A 352 -0.30 16.63 21.65
N TYR A 353 -1.13 17.17 22.54
CA TYR A 353 -1.97 18.33 22.31
C TYR A 353 -1.71 19.41 23.35
N GLN A 354 -1.73 20.69 22.91
CA GLN A 354 -1.42 21.81 23.76
C GLN A 354 -2.64 22.64 24.15
N ALA A 355 -3.77 22.44 23.47
CA ALA A 355 -5.00 23.15 23.80
C ALA A 355 -6.25 22.31 23.52
N PHE A 356 -7.28 22.48 24.35
CA PHE A 356 -8.61 21.92 24.18
C PHE A 356 -9.65 23.05 24.27
N ARG A 357 -10.60 23.07 23.33
CA ARG A 357 -11.70 24.04 23.32
C ARG A 357 -13.02 23.37 23.02
N THR A 358 -14.00 23.53 23.91
CA THR A 358 -15.38 23.12 23.63
C THR A 358 -15.97 24.02 22.54
N TYR A 359 -16.63 23.42 21.55
CA TYR A 359 -17.37 24.15 20.54
C TYR A 359 -18.60 24.81 21.17
N ALA A 360 -18.68 26.13 21.12
CA ALA A 360 -19.89 26.85 21.45
C ALA A 360 -20.92 26.76 20.32
N ASP A 361 -20.42 26.75 19.08
CA ASP A 361 -21.18 26.65 17.83
C ASP A 361 -20.30 26.07 16.70
N VAL A 362 -20.90 25.91 15.52
CA VAL A 362 -20.21 25.38 14.34
C VAL A 362 -19.12 26.34 13.81
N GLU A 363 -19.27 27.66 14.00
CA GLU A 363 -18.32 28.65 13.50
C GLU A 363 -17.03 28.69 14.33
N ALA A 364 -17.12 28.37 15.63
CA ALA A 364 -15.97 28.29 16.53
C ALA A 364 -15.03 27.09 16.30
N ARG A 365 -15.32 26.20 15.33
CA ARG A 365 -14.60 24.94 15.08
C ARG A 365 -13.11 25.07 14.73
N ARG A 366 -12.66 26.25 14.25
CA ARG A 366 -11.24 26.51 13.87
C ARG A 366 -10.45 27.14 15.00
N ALA A 367 -11.10 27.55 16.05
CA ALA A 367 -10.44 28.25 17.15
C ALA A 367 -9.55 27.31 17.97
N ILE A 368 -8.32 27.75 18.22
CA ILE A 368 -7.45 27.12 19.21
C ILE A 368 -7.94 27.53 20.60
N GLY A 369 -7.99 26.57 21.52
CA GLY A 369 -8.28 26.86 22.92
C GLY A 369 -7.14 27.62 23.63
N ARG A 370 -7.34 27.89 24.91
CA ARG A 370 -6.23 28.26 25.79
C ARG A 370 -5.23 27.11 25.86
N GLY A 371 -3.95 27.45 25.94
CA GLY A 371 -2.90 26.47 26.23
C GLY A 371 -3.16 25.77 27.58
N LEU A 372 -2.81 24.50 27.67
CA LEU A 372 -2.78 23.76 28.93
C LEU A 372 -1.94 24.47 29.96
N ALA A 373 -2.11 24.15 31.25
CA ALA A 373 -1.36 24.78 32.34
C ALA A 373 0.14 24.83 32.06
N GLY A 374 0.74 26.02 32.13
CA GLY A 374 2.13 26.27 31.79
C GLY A 374 2.47 26.30 30.30
N CYS A 375 1.49 26.08 29.41
CA CYS A 375 1.68 26.17 27.97
C CYS A 375 1.11 27.50 27.45
N GLU A 376 1.92 28.24 26.74
CA GLU A 376 1.54 29.48 26.08
C GLU A 376 1.48 29.27 24.56
N ILE A 377 0.39 29.71 23.94
CA ILE A 377 0.23 29.72 22.48
C ILE A 377 0.19 31.15 22.02
N ILE A 378 1.17 31.58 21.23
CA ILE A 378 1.29 32.92 20.69
C ILE A 378 1.16 32.90 19.18
N CYS A 379 0.80 34.04 18.60
CA CYS A 379 0.80 34.23 17.16
C CYS A 379 1.87 35.31 16.83
N ALA A 380 3.02 34.89 16.30
CA ALA A 380 4.13 35.78 15.95
C ALA A 380 3.86 36.46 14.62
N LYS A 381 4.08 37.80 14.55
CA LYS A 381 3.91 38.56 13.32
C LYS A 381 4.87 38.13 12.23
N GLU A 382 4.42 38.15 10.98
CA GLU A 382 5.27 37.89 9.83
C GLU A 382 6.15 39.11 9.45
N PRO A 383 7.42 38.90 9.08
CA PRO A 383 8.19 37.70 9.01
C PRO A 383 8.63 37.22 10.41
N GLY A 384 8.16 35.99 10.77
CA GLY A 384 8.21 35.47 12.13
C GLY A 384 9.56 34.92 12.56
N ASP A 385 10.56 35.75 12.75
CA ASP A 385 11.86 35.35 13.32
C ASP A 385 12.03 35.81 14.79
N ASP A 386 11.11 36.62 15.31
CA ASP A 386 11.12 37.15 16.67
C ASP A 386 9.84 36.81 17.46
N PRO A 387 9.90 35.97 18.51
CA PRO A 387 8.77 35.66 19.35
C PRO A 387 8.29 36.79 20.22
N SER A 388 9.08 37.89 20.39
CA SER A 388 8.63 39.08 21.07
C SER A 388 7.68 39.95 20.19
N ASN A 389 7.73 39.76 18.87
CA ASN A 389 6.84 40.44 17.94
C ASN A 389 5.50 39.66 17.79
N VAL A 390 4.73 39.63 18.85
CA VAL A 390 3.45 38.89 18.93
C VAL A 390 2.30 39.81 18.49
N LEU A 391 1.26 39.20 17.91
CA LEU A 391 -0.03 39.88 17.70
C LEU A 391 -0.63 40.25 19.05
N GLY A 392 -0.64 41.53 19.36
CA GLY A 392 -1.15 42.10 20.59
C GLY A 392 -2.61 42.54 20.51
N THR A 393 -3.14 43.16 21.60
CA THR A 393 -4.51 43.72 21.65
C THR A 393 -4.74 44.87 20.70
N ASP A 394 -3.65 45.54 20.31
CA ASP A 394 -3.67 46.75 19.47
C ASP A 394 -3.62 46.44 17.97
N ASP A 395 -3.36 45.16 17.61
CA ASP A 395 -3.39 44.74 16.21
C ASP A 395 -4.83 44.60 15.71
N PRO A 396 -5.09 44.97 14.45
CA PRO A 396 -6.42 44.87 13.86
C PRO A 396 -6.98 43.47 13.91
N ASP A 397 -8.31 43.36 13.99
CA ASP A 397 -9.02 42.07 13.81
C ASP A 397 -8.69 41.53 12.40
N GLY A 398 -8.41 40.21 12.31
CA GLY A 398 -7.97 39.59 11.07
C GLY A 398 -6.46 39.62 10.82
N SER A 399 -5.65 40.22 11.72
CA SER A 399 -4.19 40.14 11.64
C SER A 399 -3.72 38.67 11.74
N PHE A 400 -2.73 38.30 10.93
CA PHE A 400 -2.24 36.92 10.88
C PHE A 400 -0.75 36.82 11.23
N GLY A 401 -0.33 35.65 11.66
CA GLY A 401 1.05 35.31 11.96
C GLY A 401 1.29 33.84 12.12
N GLU A 402 2.53 33.44 12.39
CA GLU A 402 2.88 32.05 12.68
C GLU A 402 2.50 31.68 14.13
N VAL A 403 1.85 30.55 14.32
CA VAL A 403 1.54 30.03 15.66
C VAL A 403 2.80 29.45 16.28
N TRP A 404 3.19 29.90 17.46
CA TRP A 404 4.29 29.39 18.25
C TRP A 404 3.78 28.89 19.60
N ILE A 405 4.43 27.84 20.11
CA ILE A 405 4.09 27.20 21.38
C ILE A 405 5.28 27.34 22.32
N ALA A 406 5.03 27.75 23.56
CA ALA A 406 6.06 27.89 24.60
C ALA A 406 5.65 27.14 25.86
N GLY A 407 6.66 26.84 26.67
CA GLY A 407 6.48 26.24 28.00
C GLY A 407 6.98 24.80 28.12
N PRO A 408 6.72 24.15 29.25
CA PRO A 408 7.30 22.84 29.58
C PRO A 408 6.76 21.65 28.78
N LEU A 409 5.72 21.85 27.96
CA LEU A 409 5.25 20.86 26.99
C LEU A 409 6.14 20.79 25.75
N VAL A 410 6.97 21.81 25.48
CA VAL A 410 7.89 21.84 24.33
C VAL A 410 8.98 20.80 24.52
N GLY A 411 9.08 19.89 23.60
CA GLY A 411 10.04 18.78 23.62
C GLY A 411 11.50 19.20 23.54
N LEU A 412 12.41 18.23 23.65
CA LEU A 412 13.86 18.51 23.65
C LEU A 412 14.40 18.81 22.24
N GLY A 413 13.69 18.39 21.19
CA GLY A 413 14.12 18.57 19.81
C GLY A 413 13.84 17.37 18.96
N TYR A 414 14.63 17.22 17.89
CA TYR A 414 14.54 16.08 16.98
C TYR A 414 15.73 15.14 17.13
N ALA A 415 15.48 13.84 17.24
CA ALA A 415 16.49 12.81 17.31
C ALA A 415 17.42 12.87 16.09
N GLY A 416 18.74 12.91 16.29
CA GLY A 416 19.73 12.91 15.23
C GLY A 416 19.71 14.14 14.27
N ALA A 417 18.94 15.20 14.58
CA ALA A 417 18.79 16.38 13.70
C ALA A 417 19.01 17.72 14.43
N PRO A 418 20.25 18.02 14.88
CA PRO A 418 20.55 19.22 15.68
C PRO A 418 20.28 20.52 14.96
N GLU A 419 20.60 20.63 13.67
CA GLU A 419 20.38 21.86 12.89
C GLU A 419 18.89 22.17 12.75
N LEU A 420 18.07 21.17 12.46
CA LEU A 420 16.62 21.32 12.39
C LEU A 420 16.02 21.64 13.75
N THR A 421 16.58 21.06 14.82
CA THR A 421 16.21 21.38 16.21
C THR A 421 16.46 22.88 16.47
N LYS A 422 17.64 23.37 16.14
CA LYS A 422 17.98 24.81 16.31
C LYS A 422 17.08 25.74 15.50
N GLU A 423 16.69 25.33 14.30
CA GLU A 423 15.78 26.11 13.44
C GLU A 423 14.36 26.21 14.03
N ARG A 424 13.85 25.09 14.57
CA ARG A 424 12.44 24.98 14.99
C ARG A 424 12.22 25.24 16.47
N PHE A 425 13.20 24.90 17.31
CA PHE A 425 13.13 25.09 18.77
C PHE A 425 14.00 26.29 19.18
N VAL A 426 13.37 27.43 19.36
CA VAL A 426 14.05 28.68 19.63
C VAL A 426 14.03 28.96 21.13
N THR A 427 15.19 29.26 21.72
CA THR A 427 15.31 29.62 23.13
C THR A 427 15.59 31.12 23.25
N ARG A 428 14.85 31.82 24.08
CA ARG A 428 15.02 33.24 24.30
C ARG A 428 15.00 33.58 25.78
N ILE A 429 15.71 34.66 26.11
CA ILE A 429 15.67 35.27 27.44
C ILE A 429 14.58 36.33 27.40
N GLU A 430 13.56 36.19 28.25
CA GLU A 430 12.54 37.20 28.40
C GLU A 430 13.06 38.39 29.24
N ASP A 431 13.18 39.57 28.59
CA ASP A 431 13.50 40.88 29.11
C ASP A 431 14.19 40.96 30.48
N SER A 432 13.80 41.91 31.34
CA SER A 432 14.47 42.23 32.62
C SER A 432 14.36 41.11 33.70
N SER A 433 13.57 40.05 33.47
CA SER A 433 13.42 38.94 34.44
C SER A 433 14.52 37.89 34.34
N GLY A 434 15.27 37.84 33.22
CA GLY A 434 16.32 36.84 32.98
C GLY A 434 15.79 35.42 32.81
N VAL A 435 14.47 35.23 32.72
CA VAL A 435 13.85 33.92 32.54
C VAL A 435 14.05 33.44 31.10
N THR A 436 14.65 32.29 30.95
CA THR A 436 14.83 31.64 29.65
C THR A 436 13.60 30.85 29.30
N ARG A 437 12.97 31.13 28.14
CA ARG A 437 11.82 30.42 27.66
C ARG A 437 12.10 29.74 26.30
N ARG A 438 11.63 28.51 26.15
CA ARG A 438 11.78 27.74 24.92
C ARG A 438 10.48 27.77 24.13
N TYR A 439 10.60 28.03 22.83
CA TYR A 439 9.50 28.13 21.87
C TYR A 439 9.66 27.07 20.78
N PHE A 440 8.54 26.56 20.32
CA PHE A 440 8.49 25.75 19.09
C PHE A 440 7.71 26.48 18.00
N ARG A 441 8.32 26.57 16.82
CA ARG A 441 7.74 27.16 15.61
C ARG A 441 6.90 26.09 14.90
N THR A 442 5.55 26.21 14.95
CA THR A 442 4.67 25.15 14.44
C THR A 442 4.61 25.10 12.91
N GLY A 443 4.84 26.24 12.24
CA GLY A 443 4.58 26.44 10.83
C GLY A 443 3.09 26.60 10.49
N ASP A 444 2.18 26.52 11.48
CA ASP A 444 0.77 26.84 11.29
C ASP A 444 0.58 28.35 11.24
N LEU A 445 -0.28 28.81 10.34
CA LEU A 445 -0.69 30.21 10.24
C LEU A 445 -1.99 30.42 11.01
N GLY A 446 -1.96 31.35 11.96
CA GLY A 446 -3.08 31.75 12.78
C GLY A 446 -3.58 33.16 12.43
N VAL A 447 -4.90 33.30 12.47
CA VAL A 447 -5.56 34.61 12.39
C VAL A 447 -6.11 34.94 13.76
N ARG A 448 -5.89 36.18 14.20
CA ARG A 448 -6.47 36.69 15.43
C ARG A 448 -7.88 37.21 15.15
N VAL A 449 -8.84 36.62 15.85
CA VAL A 449 -10.27 36.98 15.71
C VAL A 449 -10.86 37.32 17.07
N ARG A 450 -11.70 38.34 17.12
CA ARG A 450 -12.44 38.68 18.33
C ARG A 450 -13.71 37.82 18.43
N ASP A 451 -13.89 37.16 19.56
CA ASP A 451 -15.12 36.37 19.83
C ASP A 451 -16.30 37.35 19.98
N CYS A 452 -17.32 37.18 19.15
CA CYS A 452 -18.48 38.09 19.11
C CYS A 452 -19.33 38.03 20.38
N VAL A 453 -19.24 36.90 21.14
CA VAL A 453 -20.07 36.66 22.32
C VAL A 453 -19.33 37.04 23.60
N SER A 454 -18.09 36.56 23.76
CA SER A 454 -17.31 36.85 24.97
C SER A 454 -16.48 38.13 24.88
N GLY A 455 -16.27 38.63 23.68
CA GLY A 455 -15.37 39.75 23.42
C GLY A 455 -13.88 39.41 23.59
N GLU A 456 -13.55 38.18 23.90
CA GLU A 456 -12.17 37.69 24.06
C GLU A 456 -11.49 37.49 22.71
N TRP A 457 -10.17 37.68 22.69
CA TRP A 457 -9.38 37.35 21.51
C TRP A 457 -9.07 35.85 21.45
N ARG A 458 -9.20 35.29 20.24
CA ARG A 458 -8.86 33.90 19.94
C ARG A 458 -7.98 33.80 18.69
N VAL A 459 -7.21 32.75 18.60
CA VAL A 459 -6.46 32.40 17.40
C VAL A 459 -7.21 31.31 16.66
N GLU A 460 -7.40 31.49 15.35
CA GLU A 460 -7.96 30.47 14.44
C GLU A 460 -6.88 30.02 13.46
N VAL A 461 -6.66 28.73 13.32
CA VAL A 461 -5.73 28.19 12.33
C VAL A 461 -6.35 28.25 10.94
N VAL A 462 -5.69 28.97 10.04
CA VAL A 462 -6.18 29.19 8.66
C VAL A 462 -5.39 28.43 7.60
N GLY A 463 -4.19 27.95 7.93
CA GLY A 463 -3.36 27.20 7.00
C GLY A 463 -1.98 26.89 7.55
N ARG A 464 -1.06 26.56 6.65
CA ARG A 464 0.35 26.32 6.97
C ARG A 464 1.26 27.15 6.08
N ARG A 465 2.41 27.53 6.63
CA ARG A 465 3.51 28.23 5.94
C ARG A 465 4.33 27.28 5.05
N ASP A 466 4.41 26.03 5.45
CA ASP A 466 5.16 24.99 4.76
C ASP A 466 4.27 24.12 3.85
N SER A 467 4.88 23.15 3.20
CA SER A 467 4.19 22.20 2.32
C SER A 467 3.57 21.01 3.05
N GLN A 468 3.46 21.06 4.37
CA GLN A 468 2.80 20.01 5.13
C GLN A 468 1.30 20.02 4.92
N VAL A 469 0.74 18.83 4.82
CA VAL A 469 -0.70 18.60 4.74
C VAL A 469 -1.11 17.56 5.77
N LYS A 470 -2.36 17.62 6.19
CA LYS A 470 -2.98 16.59 7.03
C LYS A 470 -3.96 15.80 6.16
N LEU A 471 -3.71 14.49 6.03
CA LEU A 471 -4.52 13.55 5.27
C LEU A 471 -5.05 12.47 6.22
N ASN A 472 -6.37 12.39 6.37
CA ASN A 472 -7.03 11.44 7.26
C ASN A 472 -6.44 11.42 8.67
N GLY A 473 -6.15 12.63 9.20
CA GLY A 473 -5.53 12.84 10.49
C GLY A 473 -4.02 12.63 10.57
N GLN A 474 -3.39 12.16 9.49
CA GLN A 474 -1.95 11.92 9.45
C GLN A 474 -1.22 13.09 8.82
N ARG A 475 -0.07 13.48 9.40
CA ARG A 475 0.79 14.56 8.92
C ARG A 475 1.66 14.05 7.78
N VAL A 476 1.58 14.69 6.62
CA VAL A 476 2.34 14.36 5.42
C VAL A 476 3.11 15.58 4.93
N GLU A 477 4.41 15.43 4.79
CA GLU A 477 5.26 16.39 4.09
C GLU A 477 5.22 16.08 2.60
N LEU A 478 4.71 17.00 1.78
CA LEU A 478 4.66 16.79 0.33
C LEU A 478 6.07 16.61 -0.27
N GLY A 479 7.07 17.28 0.29
CA GLY A 479 8.47 17.10 -0.11
C GLY A 479 9.02 15.70 0.12
N ASP A 480 8.57 15.00 1.18
CA ASP A 480 8.96 13.60 1.43
C ASP A 480 8.37 12.67 0.36
N VAL A 481 7.12 12.92 -0.02
CA VAL A 481 6.47 12.17 -1.10
C VAL A 481 7.21 12.39 -2.41
N GLU A 482 7.55 13.63 -2.73
CA GLU A 482 8.31 14.01 -3.93
C GLU A 482 9.68 13.32 -3.98
N ALA A 483 10.42 13.41 -2.88
CA ALA A 483 11.72 12.74 -2.74
C ALA A 483 11.60 11.20 -2.85
N ALA A 484 10.56 10.63 -2.22
CA ALA A 484 10.32 9.19 -2.27
C ALA A 484 9.98 8.70 -3.68
N VAL A 485 9.15 9.45 -4.42
CA VAL A 485 8.79 9.13 -5.81
C VAL A 485 10.03 9.16 -6.71
N CYS A 486 10.82 10.23 -6.66
CA CYS A 486 12.05 10.35 -7.44
C CYS A 486 13.08 9.25 -7.09
N ALA A 487 13.27 8.99 -5.79
CA ALA A 487 14.21 7.97 -5.33
C ALA A 487 13.73 6.53 -5.63
N ALA A 488 12.42 6.30 -5.66
CA ALA A 488 11.85 4.98 -5.96
C ALA A 488 11.97 4.61 -7.44
N ALA A 489 11.91 5.60 -8.32
CA ALA A 489 11.82 5.36 -9.76
C ALA A 489 12.72 6.32 -10.59
N PRO A 490 14.06 6.35 -10.38
CA PRO A 490 14.94 7.31 -11.02
C PRO A 490 15.04 7.16 -12.55
N ARG A 491 14.63 6.01 -13.10
CA ARG A 491 14.51 5.81 -14.55
C ARG A 491 13.21 6.35 -15.15
N LEU A 492 12.20 6.57 -14.31
CA LEU A 492 10.87 7.00 -14.76
C LEU A 492 10.56 8.44 -14.34
N VAL A 493 11.19 8.93 -13.28
CA VAL A 493 10.90 10.24 -12.70
C VAL A 493 12.18 11.00 -12.38
N LEU A 494 12.33 12.16 -13.02
CA LEU A 494 13.39 13.13 -12.75
C LEU A 494 12.96 14.16 -11.70
N GLU A 495 11.74 14.67 -11.83
CA GLU A 495 11.12 15.65 -10.92
C GLU A 495 9.71 15.20 -10.56
N CYS A 496 9.28 15.52 -9.34
CA CYS A 496 7.94 15.22 -8.87
C CYS A 496 7.39 16.39 -8.07
N ALA A 497 6.12 16.76 -8.32
CA ALA A 497 5.35 17.65 -7.46
C ALA A 497 4.15 16.92 -6.88
N ALA A 498 4.12 16.76 -5.57
CA ALA A 498 3.01 16.17 -4.83
C ALA A 498 2.01 17.24 -4.37
N LEU A 499 0.73 16.92 -4.45
CA LEU A 499 -0.38 17.81 -4.12
C LEU A 499 -1.50 17.03 -3.45
N THR A 500 -2.33 17.74 -2.68
CA THR A 500 -3.62 17.18 -2.22
C THR A 500 -4.76 17.75 -3.04
N GLN A 501 -5.65 16.90 -3.49
CA GLN A 501 -6.85 17.31 -4.22
C GLN A 501 -8.09 16.64 -3.66
N ARG A 502 -9.20 17.37 -3.64
CA ARG A 502 -10.52 16.77 -3.42
C ARG A 502 -11.05 16.31 -4.76
N PHE A 503 -11.47 15.06 -4.81
CA PHE A 503 -12.25 14.57 -5.92
C PHE A 503 -13.71 14.83 -5.58
N ASP A 504 -14.18 16.05 -5.91
CA ASP A 504 -15.59 16.40 -5.80
C ASP A 504 -16.35 15.81 -6.99
N LEU A 505 -17.08 14.77 -6.71
CA LEU A 505 -18.18 14.33 -7.57
C LEU A 505 -19.47 14.58 -6.79
N THR A 506 -19.97 15.82 -6.87
CA THR A 506 -21.37 16.26 -6.59
C THR A 506 -21.91 16.29 -5.16
N SER A 507 -21.24 15.79 -4.10
CA SER A 507 -21.86 15.74 -2.76
C SER A 507 -21.10 16.40 -1.59
N GLY A 508 -20.00 17.11 -1.85
CA GLY A 508 -19.28 17.88 -0.79
C GLY A 508 -18.60 17.05 0.32
N SER A 509 -18.70 15.73 0.28
CA SER A 509 -18.12 14.81 1.28
C SER A 509 -16.86 14.10 0.80
N GLY A 510 -16.34 14.41 -0.41
CA GLY A 510 -15.14 13.78 -0.96
C GLY A 510 -13.90 14.03 -0.10
N GLY A 511 -13.19 12.96 0.29
CA GLY A 511 -11.92 13.04 1.01
C GLY A 511 -10.82 13.73 0.18
N LYS A 512 -9.82 14.31 0.86
CA LYS A 512 -8.60 14.78 0.19
C LYS A 512 -7.74 13.58 -0.14
N SER A 513 -7.31 13.46 -1.40
CA SER A 513 -6.37 12.43 -1.85
C SER A 513 -5.04 13.04 -2.27
N LEU A 514 -3.97 12.27 -2.10
CA LEU A 514 -2.64 12.63 -2.54
C LEU A 514 -2.46 12.26 -4.02
N ILE A 515 -1.95 13.21 -4.80
CA ILE A 515 -1.65 13.03 -6.23
C ILE A 515 -0.22 13.48 -6.52
N ALA A 516 0.39 12.97 -7.58
CA ALA A 516 1.74 13.32 -7.99
C ALA A 516 1.80 13.65 -9.50
N TRP A 517 2.47 14.75 -9.83
CA TRP A 517 2.86 15.10 -11.18
C TRP A 517 4.35 14.85 -11.37
N CYS A 518 4.72 14.04 -12.35
CA CYS A 518 6.07 13.53 -12.58
C CYS A 518 6.61 14.00 -13.92
N VAL A 519 7.91 14.32 -13.96
CA VAL A 519 8.66 14.63 -15.17
C VAL A 519 9.61 13.49 -15.45
N PRO A 520 9.56 12.84 -16.62
CA PRO A 520 10.49 11.78 -16.98
C PRO A 520 11.92 12.29 -17.23
N PRO A 521 12.95 11.43 -17.11
CA PRO A 521 14.30 11.76 -17.51
C PRO A 521 14.42 12.09 -19.01
N GLY A 522 15.25 13.06 -19.35
CA GLY A 522 15.46 13.48 -20.75
C GLY A 522 14.49 14.55 -21.24
N THR A 523 13.55 15.00 -20.40
CA THR A 523 12.65 16.11 -20.73
C THR A 523 13.43 17.42 -20.81
N GLU A 524 13.42 18.06 -21.98
CA GLU A 524 14.00 19.39 -22.19
C GLU A 524 13.02 20.49 -21.77
N HIS A 525 13.50 21.74 -21.73
CA HIS A 525 12.66 22.91 -21.45
C HIS A 525 11.62 23.08 -22.55
N GLY A 526 10.36 22.80 -22.22
CA GLY A 526 9.21 22.98 -23.09
C GLY A 526 8.05 23.68 -22.36
N THR A 527 7.09 24.23 -23.11
CA THR A 527 5.84 24.73 -22.58
C THR A 527 4.88 23.56 -22.35
N VAL A 528 4.17 23.52 -21.22
CA VAL A 528 3.16 22.52 -20.91
C VAL A 528 1.93 22.78 -21.80
N GLU A 529 1.93 22.23 -23.02
CA GLU A 529 0.78 22.35 -23.95
C GLU A 529 -0.22 21.18 -23.79
N SER A 530 0.24 20.00 -23.33
CA SER A 530 -0.65 18.87 -23.08
C SER A 530 -0.46 18.31 -21.67
N ARG A 531 -1.56 18.14 -20.95
CA ARG A 531 -1.60 17.44 -19.66
C ARG A 531 -1.76 15.96 -19.98
N ALA A 532 -0.66 15.22 -20.00
CA ALA A 532 -0.71 13.78 -20.17
C ALA A 532 -0.92 13.08 -18.80
N GLY A 533 -1.73 12.04 -18.77
CA GLY A 533 -1.77 11.07 -17.68
C GLY A 533 -0.60 10.09 -17.80
N ALA A 534 -0.14 9.53 -16.70
CA ALA A 534 0.70 8.34 -16.77
C ALA A 534 -0.10 7.21 -17.41
N ASP A 535 0.53 6.42 -18.31
CA ASP A 535 -0.10 5.19 -18.74
C ASP A 535 -0.31 4.26 -17.52
N ALA A 536 -1.25 3.34 -17.67
CA ALA A 536 -1.69 2.50 -16.56
C ALA A 536 -0.58 1.61 -15.99
N LEU A 537 0.37 1.19 -16.81
CA LEU A 537 1.50 0.39 -16.35
C LEU A 537 2.49 1.23 -15.55
N THR A 538 2.82 2.43 -16.04
CA THR A 538 3.72 3.37 -15.34
C THR A 538 3.13 3.81 -14.01
N ALA A 539 1.83 4.14 -13.94
CA ALA A 539 1.16 4.50 -12.70
C ALA A 539 1.18 3.35 -11.67
N ASP A 540 0.95 2.12 -12.11
CA ASP A 540 0.98 0.93 -11.25
C ASP A 540 2.38 0.62 -10.75
N ALA A 541 3.38 0.73 -11.62
CA ALA A 541 4.78 0.54 -11.26
C ALA A 541 5.24 1.60 -10.25
N LEU A 542 4.91 2.87 -10.47
CA LEU A 542 5.23 3.96 -9.53
C LEU A 542 4.58 3.72 -8.17
N ARG A 543 3.30 3.34 -8.15
CA ARG A 543 2.58 3.02 -6.90
C ARG A 543 3.26 1.89 -6.14
N TRP A 544 3.60 0.80 -6.82
CA TRP A 544 4.27 -0.36 -6.23
C TRP A 544 5.66 -0.01 -5.69
N LEU A 545 6.45 0.74 -6.46
CA LEU A 545 7.81 1.17 -6.10
C LEU A 545 7.79 2.12 -4.88
N VAL A 546 6.90 3.11 -4.89
CA VAL A 546 6.78 4.11 -3.81
C VAL A 546 6.28 3.47 -2.52
N ALA A 547 5.32 2.54 -2.59
CA ALA A 547 4.81 1.80 -1.44
C ALA A 547 5.87 0.95 -0.72
N ALA A 548 7.04 0.70 -1.36
CA ALA A 548 8.20 0.09 -0.71
C ALA A 548 8.98 1.02 0.20
N ARG A 549 8.77 2.34 0.10
CA ARG A 549 9.61 3.36 0.73
C ARG A 549 8.87 4.19 1.76
N VAL A 550 7.58 4.39 1.57
CA VAL A 550 6.74 5.24 2.42
C VAL A 550 5.53 4.48 2.94
N PRO A 551 4.95 4.93 4.08
CA PRO A 551 3.70 4.38 4.60
C PRO A 551 2.54 4.52 3.60
N PRO A 552 1.49 3.68 3.71
CA PRO A 552 0.38 3.67 2.75
C PRO A 552 -0.29 5.03 2.52
N HIS A 553 -0.43 5.85 3.56
CA HIS A 553 -1.04 7.19 3.46
C HIS A 553 -0.19 8.23 2.71
N MET A 554 1.08 7.95 2.47
CA MET A 554 2.01 8.79 1.69
C MET A 554 2.16 8.32 0.24
N VAL A 555 1.49 7.25 -0.18
CA VAL A 555 1.51 6.77 -1.56
C VAL A 555 0.48 7.54 -2.38
N PRO A 556 0.87 8.27 -3.45
CA PRO A 556 -0.08 8.98 -4.30
C PRO A 556 -1.12 8.04 -4.92
N SER A 557 -2.38 8.47 -4.92
CA SER A 557 -3.48 7.73 -5.52
C SER A 557 -3.48 7.82 -7.05
N ARG A 558 -3.00 8.96 -7.59
CA ARG A 558 -2.86 9.19 -9.04
C ARG A 558 -1.50 9.77 -9.38
N TYR A 559 -1.01 9.39 -10.54
CA TYR A 559 0.23 9.89 -11.12
C TYR A 559 -0.06 10.53 -12.48
N GLY A 560 0.44 11.75 -12.69
CA GLY A 560 0.48 12.40 -13.99
C GLY A 560 1.92 12.44 -14.49
N VAL A 561 2.13 12.28 -15.78
CA VAL A 561 3.41 12.47 -16.44
C VAL A 561 3.30 13.66 -17.38
N VAL A 562 4.25 14.59 -17.29
CA VAL A 562 4.30 15.78 -18.14
C VAL A 562 5.66 15.87 -18.83
N ASP A 563 5.64 16.21 -20.11
CA ASP A 563 6.82 16.37 -20.95
C ASP A 563 7.40 17.79 -20.88
N ALA A 564 7.31 18.41 -19.70
CA ALA A 564 7.87 19.72 -19.43
C ALA A 564 8.33 19.82 -17.98
N ARG A 565 9.31 20.69 -17.70
CA ARG A 565 9.78 20.95 -16.35
C ARG A 565 8.66 21.52 -15.49
N LEU A 566 8.65 21.13 -14.21
CA LEU A 566 7.69 21.66 -13.25
C LEU A 566 7.92 23.16 -13.02
N PRO A 567 6.84 23.98 -12.95
CA PRO A 567 6.99 25.41 -12.69
C PRO A 567 7.60 25.66 -11.31
N THR A 568 8.56 26.57 -11.25
CA THR A 568 9.25 26.95 -10.02
C THR A 568 8.95 28.39 -9.65
N THR A 569 9.03 28.69 -8.36
CA THR A 569 8.99 30.06 -7.83
C THR A 569 10.34 30.77 -8.05
N ALA A 570 10.39 32.08 -7.84
CA ALA A 570 11.64 32.84 -7.88
C ALA A 570 12.73 32.34 -6.91
N SER A 571 12.34 31.58 -5.87
CA SER A 571 13.25 30.96 -4.91
C SER A 571 13.67 29.53 -5.30
N GLY A 572 13.31 29.06 -6.50
CA GLY A 572 13.67 27.72 -7.01
C GLY A 572 12.83 26.56 -6.47
N LYS A 573 11.82 26.82 -5.64
CA LYS A 573 10.88 25.78 -5.16
C LYS A 573 9.76 25.55 -6.17
N PHE A 574 9.18 24.36 -6.21
CA PHE A 574 8.02 24.09 -7.05
C PHE A 574 6.86 25.03 -6.76
N ALA A 575 6.32 25.65 -7.82
CA ALA A 575 5.17 26.53 -7.74
C ALA A 575 3.87 25.71 -7.63
N ARG A 576 3.64 25.06 -6.49
CA ARG A 576 2.49 24.15 -6.28
C ARG A 576 1.14 24.82 -6.56
N SER A 577 1.02 26.11 -6.33
CA SER A 577 -0.19 26.88 -6.66
C SER A 577 -0.48 26.93 -8.16
N VAL A 578 0.55 26.83 -9.00
CA VAL A 578 0.40 26.75 -10.46
C VAL A 578 0.04 25.32 -10.84
N VAL A 579 0.76 24.32 -10.32
CA VAL A 579 0.49 22.88 -10.59
C VAL A 579 -0.91 22.48 -10.09
N ALA A 580 -1.37 23.04 -8.97
CA ALA A 580 -2.72 22.79 -8.45
C ALA A 580 -3.83 23.22 -9.43
N LYS A 581 -3.58 24.22 -10.28
CA LYS A 581 -4.54 24.65 -11.32
C LYS A 581 -4.65 23.62 -12.48
N TRP A 582 -3.72 22.69 -12.60
CA TRP A 582 -3.79 21.62 -13.58
C TRP A 582 -4.90 20.60 -13.26
N GLY A 583 -5.36 20.58 -12.00
CA GLY A 583 -6.35 19.61 -11.55
C GLY A 583 -5.70 18.26 -11.17
N ALA A 584 -6.53 17.24 -11.03
CA ALA A 584 -6.03 15.89 -10.84
C ALA A 584 -5.45 15.34 -12.14
N PRO A 585 -4.38 14.53 -12.10
CA PRO A 585 -3.99 13.73 -13.24
C PRO A 585 -5.20 12.94 -13.74
N PRO A 586 -5.45 12.89 -15.07
CA PRO A 586 -6.48 12.02 -15.58
C PRO A 586 -6.23 10.58 -15.11
N PRO A 587 -7.27 9.77 -14.95
CA PRO A 587 -7.06 8.34 -14.74
C PRO A 587 -6.24 7.82 -15.94
N PRO A 588 -5.34 6.84 -15.70
CA PRO A 588 -4.52 6.31 -16.79
C PRO A 588 -5.41 5.80 -17.93
N ASP A 589 -4.96 6.00 -19.18
CA ASP A 589 -5.63 5.54 -20.42
C ASP A 589 -5.69 4.00 -20.46
N ARG A 590 -6.41 3.46 -19.58
CA ARG A 590 -7.12 2.18 -19.72
C ARG A 590 -8.54 2.55 -20.09
N ASP A 591 -9.20 1.68 -20.74
CA ASP A 591 -10.64 1.60 -20.68
C ASP A 591 -11.03 1.79 -19.21
N THR A 592 -11.25 3.04 -18.78
CA THR A 592 -11.19 3.47 -17.35
C THR A 592 -12.30 2.87 -16.49
N GLY A 593 -13.08 1.99 -17.09
CA GLY A 593 -14.17 1.34 -16.39
C GLY A 593 -15.32 2.28 -15.99
N CYS A 594 -15.23 3.57 -16.33
CA CYS A 594 -16.31 4.53 -16.21
C CYS A 594 -16.78 4.92 -17.63
N GLY A 595 -17.96 4.50 -18.01
CA GLY A 595 -18.63 4.98 -19.24
C GLY A 595 -19.50 6.17 -18.89
N GLU A 596 -19.26 7.34 -19.54
CA GLU A 596 -20.30 8.36 -19.62
C GLU A 596 -21.36 7.87 -20.61
N HIS A 597 -22.61 7.78 -20.19
CA HIS A 597 -23.72 7.61 -21.12
C HIS A 597 -23.87 8.88 -21.97
N VAL A 598 -23.59 8.79 -23.27
CA VAL A 598 -24.02 9.78 -24.25
C VAL A 598 -25.54 9.74 -24.26
N HIS A 599 -26.17 10.90 -24.03
CA HIS A 599 -27.63 11.08 -24.06
C HIS A 599 -28.26 10.48 -25.33
N GLY A 600 -29.06 9.47 -25.15
CA GLY A 600 -30.01 8.94 -26.11
C GLY A 600 -31.37 8.82 -25.43
N THR A 601 -32.25 9.74 -25.77
CA THR A 601 -33.72 9.81 -25.59
C THR A 601 -34.40 8.76 -24.71
N GLU A 602 -35.13 9.30 -23.72
CA GLU A 602 -36.05 8.64 -22.77
C GLU A 602 -37.00 7.65 -23.43
N THR A 603 -37.09 6.45 -22.87
CA THR A 603 -38.33 5.71 -22.76
C THR A 603 -38.38 5.05 -21.38
N GLU A 604 -39.40 5.48 -20.61
CA GLU A 604 -39.76 4.86 -19.34
C GLU A 604 -40.09 3.37 -19.55
N GLY A 605 -39.50 2.52 -18.72
CA GLY A 605 -39.86 1.11 -18.66
C GLY A 605 -38.88 0.36 -17.77
N ASP A 606 -39.43 -0.21 -16.70
CA ASP A 606 -38.83 -1.17 -15.78
C ASP A 606 -37.72 -2.03 -16.47
N ALA A 607 -36.47 -1.65 -16.40
CA ALA A 607 -35.38 -2.34 -17.05
C ALA A 607 -34.48 -3.05 -16.01
N GLY A 608 -34.79 -4.33 -15.82
CA GLY A 608 -33.80 -5.27 -15.34
C GLY A 608 -32.52 -5.20 -16.22
N TRP A 609 -31.40 -5.14 -15.59
CA TRP A 609 -30.08 -5.13 -16.22
C TRP A 609 -29.85 -6.40 -17.03
N SER A 610 -29.99 -6.32 -18.36
CA SER A 610 -29.63 -7.40 -19.30
C SER A 610 -28.99 -6.80 -20.56
N GLY A 611 -27.68 -6.92 -20.68
CA GLY A 611 -26.95 -6.53 -21.90
C GLY A 611 -25.60 -7.25 -21.99
N ALA A 612 -25.25 -7.74 -23.14
CA ALA A 612 -24.09 -8.57 -23.45
C ALA A 612 -22.77 -7.98 -22.93
N GLY A 613 -22.13 -8.67 -21.97
CA GLY A 613 -20.94 -8.25 -21.24
C GLY A 613 -21.23 -7.77 -19.82
N GLY A 614 -22.43 -8.02 -19.28
CA GLY A 614 -22.97 -7.47 -18.06
C GLY A 614 -22.27 -7.95 -16.79
N ILE A 615 -22.12 -7.02 -15.85
CA ILE A 615 -21.83 -7.28 -14.45
C ILE A 615 -23.00 -8.10 -13.88
N ASP A 616 -22.71 -9.27 -13.29
CA ASP A 616 -23.71 -10.11 -12.65
C ASP A 616 -24.26 -9.48 -11.34
N ALA A 617 -25.32 -10.03 -10.77
CA ALA A 617 -25.98 -9.48 -9.60
C ALA A 617 -25.04 -9.35 -8.38
N PHE A 618 -24.11 -10.29 -8.19
CA PHE A 618 -23.12 -10.23 -7.12
C PHE A 618 -22.13 -9.09 -7.34
N ALA A 619 -21.60 -8.97 -8.55
CA ALA A 619 -20.71 -7.89 -8.94
C ALA A 619 -21.39 -6.52 -8.88
N ALA A 620 -22.71 -6.46 -9.21
CA ALA A 620 -23.49 -5.23 -9.09
C ALA A 620 -23.61 -4.73 -7.65
N VAL A 621 -23.79 -5.62 -6.68
CA VAL A 621 -23.80 -5.26 -5.24
C VAL A 621 -22.46 -4.65 -4.83
N VAL A 622 -21.35 -5.26 -5.24
CA VAL A 622 -20.00 -4.75 -4.94
C VAL A 622 -19.73 -3.42 -5.65
N ALA A 623 -20.14 -3.28 -6.92
CA ALA A 623 -19.99 -2.05 -7.69
C ALA A 623 -20.79 -0.90 -7.06
N ASN A 624 -22.01 -1.16 -6.62
CA ASN A 624 -22.86 -0.18 -5.94
C ASN A 624 -22.25 0.25 -4.58
N ALA A 625 -21.67 -0.69 -3.84
CA ALA A 625 -20.95 -0.34 -2.62
C ALA A 625 -19.74 0.58 -2.89
N TRP A 626 -19.01 0.33 -3.99
CA TRP A 626 -17.93 1.21 -4.45
C TRP A 626 -18.44 2.58 -4.86
N ALA A 627 -19.44 2.66 -5.75
CA ALA A 627 -20.00 3.91 -6.22
C ALA A 627 -20.46 4.80 -5.08
N ASN A 628 -21.21 4.23 -4.15
CA ASN A 628 -21.71 4.96 -2.98
C ASN A 628 -20.60 5.43 -2.04
N ALA A 629 -19.59 4.60 -1.77
CA ALA A 629 -18.49 4.95 -0.88
C ALA A 629 -17.55 6.02 -1.48
N LEU A 630 -17.45 6.05 -2.81
CA LEU A 630 -16.68 7.01 -3.57
C LEU A 630 -17.48 8.28 -3.92
N GLY A 631 -18.78 8.35 -3.62
CA GLY A 631 -19.66 9.47 -3.97
C GLY A 631 -19.84 9.64 -5.48
N LEU A 632 -19.79 8.54 -6.25
CA LEU A 632 -20.03 8.58 -7.69
C LEU A 632 -21.52 8.78 -7.96
N SER A 633 -21.86 9.52 -9.04
CA SER A 633 -23.26 9.68 -9.44
C SER A 633 -23.86 8.35 -9.90
N SER A 634 -25.18 8.20 -9.77
CA SER A 634 -25.91 7.02 -10.24
C SER A 634 -25.82 6.77 -11.75
N GLU A 635 -25.33 7.75 -12.50
CA GLU A 635 -25.14 7.68 -13.94
C GLU A 635 -23.82 7.01 -14.35
N ILE A 636 -22.89 6.82 -13.39
CA ILE A 636 -21.59 6.23 -13.66
C ILE A 636 -21.65 4.71 -13.50
N THR A 637 -21.42 3.99 -14.58
CA THR A 637 -21.30 2.53 -14.58
C THR A 637 -19.85 2.11 -14.38
N LEU A 638 -19.55 1.38 -13.30
CA LEU A 638 -18.22 0.85 -13.03
C LEU A 638 -17.98 -0.44 -13.82
N LYS A 639 -16.88 -0.50 -14.57
CA LYS A 639 -16.40 -1.73 -15.21
C LYS A 639 -15.57 -2.55 -14.23
N LEU A 640 -15.44 -3.86 -14.43
CA LEU A 640 -14.64 -4.75 -13.60
C LEU A 640 -13.15 -4.39 -13.56
N SER A 641 -12.66 -3.69 -14.59
CA SER A 641 -11.29 -3.16 -14.65
C SER A 641 -11.05 -1.90 -13.81
N ALA A 642 -12.12 -1.24 -13.34
CA ALA A 642 -12.02 -0.01 -12.55
C ALA A 642 -11.19 -0.24 -11.28
N ARG A 643 -10.26 0.68 -10.96
CA ARG A 643 -9.42 0.60 -9.77
C ARG A 643 -9.86 1.60 -8.70
N PHE A 644 -9.93 1.11 -7.47
CA PHE A 644 -10.43 1.87 -6.33
C PHE A 644 -9.66 3.17 -6.09
N ALA A 645 -8.33 3.09 -6.04
CA ALA A 645 -7.49 4.25 -5.80
C ALA A 645 -7.56 5.29 -6.95
N GLU A 646 -7.71 4.84 -8.21
CA GLU A 646 -7.80 5.71 -9.38
C GLU A 646 -9.12 6.48 -9.43
N LEU A 647 -10.18 5.91 -8.85
CA LEU A 647 -11.47 6.57 -8.67
C LEU A 647 -11.48 7.53 -7.46
N GLY A 648 -10.35 7.77 -6.82
CA GLY A 648 -10.23 8.63 -5.65
C GLY A 648 -10.48 7.90 -4.32
N GLY A 649 -10.50 6.56 -4.35
CA GLY A 649 -10.65 5.75 -3.15
C GLY A 649 -9.42 5.79 -2.26
N ASP A 650 -9.61 6.20 -1.03
CA ASP A 650 -8.62 6.18 0.04
C ASP A 650 -8.94 5.08 1.06
N SER A 651 -8.14 4.98 2.11
CA SER A 651 -8.35 3.98 3.16
C SER A 651 -9.71 4.13 3.85
N MET A 652 -10.26 5.34 3.95
CA MET A 652 -11.56 5.60 4.56
C MET A 652 -12.72 5.23 3.61
N ALA A 653 -12.57 5.50 2.32
CA ALA A 653 -13.53 5.05 1.32
C ALA A 653 -13.53 3.52 1.19
N ALA A 654 -12.36 2.87 1.24
CA ALA A 654 -12.24 1.42 1.24
C ALA A 654 -12.98 0.80 2.44
N LEU A 655 -12.86 1.44 3.58
CA LEU A 655 -13.58 1.03 4.77
C LEU A 655 -15.10 1.11 4.60
N ARG A 656 -15.61 2.24 4.07
CA ARG A 656 -17.05 2.39 3.78
C ARG A 656 -17.56 1.33 2.79
N VAL A 657 -16.74 0.96 1.79
CA VAL A 657 -17.08 -0.16 0.89
C VAL A 657 -17.25 -1.45 1.67
N CYS A 658 -16.27 -1.80 2.50
CA CYS A 658 -16.31 -3.03 3.28
C CYS A 658 -17.52 -3.05 4.24
N GLN A 659 -17.82 -1.93 4.90
CA GLN A 659 -19.00 -1.78 5.77
C GLN A 659 -20.30 -1.97 4.99
N ARG A 660 -20.46 -1.35 3.83
CA ARG A 660 -21.67 -1.49 3.01
C ARG A 660 -21.85 -2.91 2.47
N ILE A 661 -20.78 -3.53 2.01
CA ILE A 661 -20.84 -4.93 1.58
C ILE A 661 -21.27 -5.81 2.76
N ALA A 662 -20.62 -5.62 3.91
CA ALA A 662 -20.96 -6.33 5.13
C ALA A 662 -22.45 -6.13 5.53
N SER A 663 -22.93 -4.89 5.57
CA SER A 663 -24.33 -4.60 5.92
C SER A 663 -25.34 -5.13 4.90
N THR A 664 -24.99 -5.11 3.60
CA THR A 664 -25.88 -5.63 2.53
C THR A 664 -26.05 -7.14 2.65
N PHE A 665 -24.99 -7.86 2.97
CA PHE A 665 -25.06 -9.30 3.16
C PHE A 665 -25.59 -9.71 4.56
N SER A 666 -25.36 -8.91 5.63
CA SER A 666 -25.88 -9.18 6.97
C SER A 666 -27.37 -8.88 7.12
N GLY A 667 -27.95 -7.98 6.32
CA GLY A 667 -29.40 -7.76 6.28
C GLY A 667 -30.23 -8.99 5.90
N ALA A 668 -29.61 -10.04 5.38
CA ALA A 668 -30.20 -11.35 5.11
C ALA A 668 -30.02 -12.36 6.25
N PHE A 669 -29.36 -11.97 7.36
CA PHE A 669 -29.00 -12.83 8.49
C PHE A 669 -29.76 -12.43 9.77
N LYS A 670 -30.64 -13.27 10.16
CA LYS A 670 -31.10 -13.31 11.53
C LYS A 670 -30.50 -14.54 12.16
N GLU A 671 -29.46 -14.74 12.67
CA GLU A 671 -29.10 -15.91 13.55
C GLU A 671 -27.73 -16.58 13.39
N ASP A 672 -26.69 -16.05 12.75
CA ASP A 672 -25.36 -16.65 13.01
C ASP A 672 -24.19 -15.72 12.59
N THR A 673 -23.61 -14.95 13.51
CA THR A 673 -22.67 -13.90 13.17
C THR A 673 -21.27 -14.00 13.82
N GLY A 674 -20.87 -15.18 14.28
CA GLY A 674 -19.50 -15.39 14.80
C GLY A 674 -18.39 -15.28 13.74
N VAL A 675 -18.73 -15.18 12.45
CA VAL A 675 -17.79 -15.29 11.30
C VAL A 675 -17.27 -13.93 10.80
N PHE A 676 -17.85 -12.82 11.26
CA PHE A 676 -17.56 -11.48 10.72
C PHE A 676 -16.14 -10.95 11.01
N GLY A 677 -15.56 -11.30 12.14
CA GLY A 677 -14.22 -10.82 12.53
C GLY A 677 -13.09 -11.37 11.66
N GLU A 678 -13.20 -12.63 11.24
CA GLU A 678 -12.20 -13.27 10.37
C GLU A 678 -12.33 -12.83 8.91
N ALA A 679 -13.55 -12.60 8.42
CA ALA A 679 -13.80 -12.13 7.06
C ALA A 679 -13.26 -10.70 6.81
N LEU A 680 -13.27 -9.81 7.81
CA LEU A 680 -12.68 -8.47 7.73
C LEU A 680 -11.15 -8.49 7.64
N GLY A 681 -10.50 -9.54 8.13
CA GLY A 681 -9.07 -9.77 7.96
C GLY A 681 -8.67 -10.32 6.58
N GLY A 682 -9.63 -10.92 5.86
CA GLY A 682 -9.45 -11.62 4.59
C GLY A 682 -9.85 -10.81 3.35
N ALA A 683 -10.91 -11.26 2.66
CA ALA A 683 -11.40 -10.69 1.40
C ALA A 683 -11.92 -9.26 1.54
N LEU A 684 -12.48 -8.89 2.72
CA LEU A 684 -12.99 -7.56 3.06
C LEU A 684 -11.95 -6.63 3.68
N ALA A 685 -10.65 -6.96 3.68
CA ALA A 685 -9.63 -6.08 4.25
C ALA A 685 -9.50 -4.78 3.45
N PRO A 686 -9.76 -3.58 4.06
CA PRO A 686 -9.69 -2.30 3.35
C PRO A 686 -8.33 -2.04 2.70
N ALA A 687 -7.26 -2.52 3.31
CA ALA A 687 -5.90 -2.41 2.77
C ALA A 687 -5.71 -3.13 1.42
N ARG A 688 -6.47 -4.18 1.14
CA ARG A 688 -6.47 -4.86 -0.17
C ARG A 688 -7.07 -3.99 -1.26
N LEU A 689 -8.18 -3.32 -0.97
CA LEU A 689 -8.83 -2.40 -1.92
C LEU A 689 -7.90 -1.26 -2.34
N VAL A 690 -7.21 -0.66 -1.37
CA VAL A 690 -6.34 0.50 -1.64
C VAL A 690 -5.09 0.09 -2.42
N ARG A 691 -4.52 -1.09 -2.16
CA ARG A 691 -3.22 -1.50 -2.74
C ARG A 691 -3.30 -2.02 -4.17
N SER A 692 -4.26 -2.88 -4.47
CA SER A 692 -4.27 -3.63 -5.75
C SER A 692 -5.66 -3.72 -6.40
N GLY A 693 -6.66 -3.10 -5.79
CA GLY A 693 -8.05 -3.45 -6.03
C GLY A 693 -8.63 -2.90 -7.33
N SER A 694 -8.66 -3.70 -8.39
CA SER A 694 -9.70 -3.54 -9.39
C SER A 694 -11.02 -4.08 -8.84
N LEU A 695 -12.15 -3.54 -9.33
CA LEU A 695 -13.49 -4.02 -8.97
C LEU A 695 -13.61 -5.53 -9.23
N GLY A 696 -13.11 -6.01 -10.38
CA GLY A 696 -13.12 -7.43 -10.73
C GLY A 696 -12.32 -8.31 -9.77
N ALA A 697 -11.13 -7.85 -9.33
CA ALA A 697 -10.33 -8.57 -8.35
C ALA A 697 -11.03 -8.63 -6.99
N HIS A 698 -11.69 -7.55 -6.58
CA HIS A 698 -12.46 -7.50 -5.34
C HIS A 698 -13.70 -8.42 -5.40
N VAL A 699 -14.44 -8.39 -6.51
CA VAL A 699 -15.58 -9.29 -6.75
C VAL A 699 -15.13 -10.76 -6.70
N ALA A 700 -14.01 -11.11 -7.35
CA ALA A 700 -13.48 -12.48 -7.35
C ALA A 700 -13.09 -12.95 -5.94
N ALA A 701 -12.42 -12.09 -5.16
CA ALA A 701 -12.04 -12.39 -3.79
C ALA A 701 -13.26 -12.61 -2.88
N LEU A 702 -14.28 -11.76 -3.03
CA LEU A 702 -15.53 -11.87 -2.27
C LEU A 702 -16.34 -13.10 -2.68
N ARG A 703 -16.34 -13.49 -3.96
CA ARG A 703 -16.98 -14.75 -4.41
C ARG A 703 -16.32 -15.96 -3.80
N THR A 704 -15.01 -15.99 -3.77
CA THR A 704 -14.26 -17.08 -3.13
C THR A 704 -14.61 -17.20 -1.65
N ALA A 705 -14.65 -16.08 -0.93
CA ALA A 705 -15.05 -16.04 0.48
C ALA A 705 -16.53 -16.44 0.68
N ALA A 706 -17.43 -16.01 -0.21
CA ALA A 706 -18.83 -16.41 -0.19
C ALA A 706 -18.99 -17.92 -0.45
N ALA A 707 -18.25 -18.49 -1.40
CA ALA A 707 -18.26 -19.93 -1.68
C ALA A 707 -17.71 -20.75 -0.51
N ALA A 708 -16.75 -20.21 0.25
CA ALA A 708 -16.22 -20.81 1.47
C ALA A 708 -17.17 -20.66 2.69
N GLY A 709 -18.30 -19.94 2.54
CA GLY A 709 -19.24 -19.67 3.62
C GLY A 709 -18.87 -18.49 4.54
N GLU A 710 -17.74 -17.82 4.27
CA GLU A 710 -17.22 -16.73 5.09
C GLU A 710 -18.08 -15.45 5.06
N LEU A 711 -18.93 -15.30 4.05
CA LEU A 711 -19.83 -14.15 3.87
C LEU A 711 -21.31 -14.50 4.09
N GLY A 712 -21.60 -15.72 4.54
CA GLY A 712 -22.92 -16.22 4.89
C GLY A 712 -23.72 -16.77 3.71
N GLU A 713 -24.88 -17.38 4.02
CA GLU A 713 -25.67 -18.19 3.09
C GLU A 713 -26.30 -17.37 1.95
N ALA A 714 -26.68 -16.10 2.20
CA ALA A 714 -27.24 -15.22 1.18
C ALA A 714 -26.18 -14.84 0.13
N ALA A 715 -24.96 -14.52 0.56
CA ALA A 715 -23.84 -14.25 -0.34
C ALA A 715 -23.46 -15.52 -1.13
N ALA A 716 -23.43 -16.68 -0.47
CA ALA A 716 -23.17 -17.96 -1.10
C ALA A 716 -24.25 -18.33 -2.13
N THR A 717 -25.51 -18.00 -1.84
CA THR A 717 -26.65 -18.24 -2.74
C THR A 717 -26.59 -17.32 -3.95
N LEU A 718 -26.25 -16.05 -3.76
CA LEU A 718 -26.10 -15.08 -4.85
C LEU A 718 -24.90 -15.42 -5.72
N ALA A 719 -23.79 -15.88 -5.13
CA ALA A 719 -22.60 -16.29 -5.86
C ALA A 719 -22.81 -17.56 -6.71
N ARG A 720 -23.73 -18.47 -6.31
CA ARG A 720 -24.04 -19.74 -7.00
C ARG A 720 -25.11 -19.63 -8.08
N ARG A 721 -25.95 -18.60 -8.08
CA ARG A 721 -27.10 -18.50 -9.00
C ARG A 721 -26.73 -18.29 -10.47
N GLU A 722 -25.49 -18.05 -10.80
CA GLU A 722 -25.04 -17.69 -12.15
C GLU A 722 -24.13 -18.72 -12.82
N ASP A 723 -23.60 -19.70 -12.09
CA ASP A 723 -22.97 -20.87 -12.69
C ASP A 723 -24.07 -21.88 -13.07
N GLY A 724 -24.57 -21.74 -14.31
CA GLY A 724 -25.66 -22.57 -14.88
C GLY A 724 -25.30 -24.01 -15.16
N ASP A 725 -24.32 -24.59 -14.48
CA ASP A 725 -23.97 -26.00 -14.53
C ASP A 725 -24.32 -26.68 -13.20
N GLN A 726 -25.30 -27.55 -13.24
CA GLN A 726 -25.52 -28.52 -12.18
C GLN A 726 -24.27 -29.43 -12.09
N PRO A 727 -23.69 -29.63 -10.90
CA PRO A 727 -22.62 -30.58 -10.74
C PRO A 727 -23.17 -31.98 -10.97
N THR A 728 -22.74 -32.63 -12.03
CA THR A 728 -22.86 -34.09 -12.17
C THR A 728 -22.08 -34.74 -11.04
N ALA A 729 -22.77 -35.51 -10.22
CA ALA A 729 -22.23 -36.24 -9.08
C ALA A 729 -21.33 -37.38 -9.54
N ASP A 730 -20.10 -37.10 -10.00
CA ASP A 730 -19.05 -38.07 -10.19
C ASP A 730 -17.72 -37.39 -10.57
N GLN A 731 -17.15 -36.67 -9.61
CA GLN A 731 -15.71 -36.45 -9.57
C GLN A 731 -15.21 -36.59 -8.13
N PRO A 732 -14.17 -37.40 -7.87
CA PRO A 732 -13.66 -37.56 -6.52
C PRO A 732 -13.02 -36.26 -6.05
N THR A 733 -13.54 -35.75 -4.95
CA THR A 733 -12.88 -34.72 -4.15
C THR A 733 -11.50 -35.23 -3.74
N ALA A 734 -10.45 -34.77 -4.42
CA ALA A 734 -9.10 -34.95 -3.94
C ALA A 734 -9.01 -34.22 -2.58
N ALA A 735 -8.92 -35.00 -1.52
CA ALA A 735 -8.64 -34.49 -0.19
C ALA A 735 -7.34 -33.70 -0.24
N ILE A 736 -7.47 -32.39 -0.11
CA ILE A 736 -6.32 -31.52 0.14
C ILE A 736 -5.86 -31.86 1.55
N GLY A 737 -4.76 -32.61 1.62
CA GLY A 737 -4.10 -32.95 2.87
C GLY A 737 -3.77 -31.63 3.60
N THR A 738 -4.12 -31.59 4.87
CA THR A 738 -3.69 -30.56 5.82
C THR A 738 -2.18 -30.70 6.04
N SER A 739 -1.38 -30.17 5.11
CA SER A 739 0.03 -29.94 5.30
C SER A 739 0.16 -28.51 5.81
N THR A 740 0.59 -28.35 7.04
CA THR A 740 0.78 -27.09 7.76
C THR A 740 1.99 -26.26 7.29
N ASP A 741 2.54 -26.56 6.12
CA ASP A 741 3.61 -25.80 5.47
C ASP A 741 3.09 -25.12 4.19
N VAL A 742 2.07 -24.25 4.32
CA VAL A 742 1.78 -23.27 3.28
C VAL A 742 2.82 -22.16 3.42
N ALA A 743 3.82 -22.18 2.55
CA ALA A 743 4.74 -21.06 2.38
C ALA A 743 3.90 -19.78 2.20
N VAL A 744 4.07 -18.82 3.11
CA VAL A 744 3.39 -17.53 3.04
C VAL A 744 3.81 -16.84 1.74
N VAL A 745 2.94 -16.88 0.75
CA VAL A 745 3.18 -16.28 -0.56
C VAL A 745 3.29 -14.77 -0.36
N ASP A 746 4.43 -14.18 -0.69
CA ASP A 746 4.63 -12.73 -0.62
C ASP A 746 3.79 -12.06 -1.73
N GLU A 747 2.61 -11.53 -1.36
CA GLU A 747 1.70 -10.82 -2.27
C GLU A 747 2.41 -9.69 -3.05
N ARG A 748 3.38 -9.04 -2.42
CA ARG A 748 4.15 -7.98 -3.08
C ARG A 748 5.06 -8.55 -4.18
N ALA A 749 5.69 -9.71 -3.94
CA ALA A 749 6.49 -10.40 -4.94
C ALA A 749 5.61 -10.86 -6.11
N LEU A 750 4.40 -11.37 -5.84
CA LEU A 750 3.41 -11.73 -6.87
C LEU A 750 2.97 -10.52 -7.70
N GLU A 751 2.67 -9.41 -7.05
CA GLU A 751 2.29 -8.17 -7.72
C GLU A 751 3.42 -7.63 -8.60
N GLY A 752 4.66 -7.59 -8.08
CA GLY A 752 5.85 -7.21 -8.83
C GLY A 752 6.09 -8.11 -10.03
N ALA A 753 5.93 -9.43 -9.87
CA ALA A 753 6.04 -10.40 -10.96
C ALA A 753 4.95 -10.22 -12.02
N GLY A 754 3.73 -9.87 -11.60
CA GLY A 754 2.62 -9.50 -12.49
C GLY A 754 2.93 -8.24 -13.32
N LEU A 755 3.45 -7.20 -12.67
CA LEU A 755 3.88 -5.97 -13.34
C LEU A 755 5.03 -6.22 -14.31
N LEU A 756 6.01 -7.07 -13.95
CA LEU A 756 7.13 -7.42 -14.82
C LEU A 756 6.65 -8.14 -16.08
N ARG A 757 5.72 -9.10 -15.96
CA ARG A 757 5.13 -9.81 -17.11
C ARG A 757 4.34 -8.85 -18.00
N ARG A 758 3.62 -7.91 -17.40
CA ARG A 758 2.87 -6.90 -18.13
C ARG A 758 3.81 -5.94 -18.87
N ALA A 759 4.88 -5.48 -18.24
CA ALA A 759 5.91 -4.67 -18.88
C ALA A 759 6.55 -5.42 -20.07
N ALA A 760 6.77 -6.73 -19.94
CA ALA A 760 7.25 -7.57 -21.03
C ALA A 760 6.20 -7.73 -22.14
N PHE A 761 4.91 -7.80 -21.81
CA PHE A 761 3.83 -7.87 -22.80
C PHE A 761 3.64 -6.54 -23.55
N GLU A 762 3.69 -5.41 -22.88
CA GLU A 762 3.49 -4.08 -23.45
C GLU A 762 4.77 -3.53 -24.14
N GLY A 763 5.94 -4.17 -23.95
CA GLY A 763 7.20 -3.72 -24.52
C GLY A 763 7.83 -2.54 -23.78
N ALA A 764 7.40 -2.27 -22.54
CA ALA A 764 7.80 -1.12 -21.73
C ALA A 764 9.17 -1.34 -21.06
N ALA A 765 10.26 -1.16 -21.81
CA ALA A 765 11.62 -1.46 -21.36
C ALA A 765 12.04 -0.66 -20.13
N ALA A 766 11.73 0.63 -20.04
CA ALA A 766 12.09 1.47 -18.89
C ALA A 766 11.41 1.01 -17.59
N VAL A 767 10.13 0.65 -17.65
CA VAL A 767 9.39 0.11 -16.50
C VAL A 767 9.94 -1.25 -16.11
N LEU A 768 10.21 -2.12 -17.08
CA LEU A 768 10.76 -3.45 -16.84
C LEU A 768 12.11 -3.36 -16.12
N GLU A 769 13.04 -2.54 -16.62
CA GLU A 769 14.36 -2.37 -16.00
C GLU A 769 14.25 -1.77 -14.59
N GLN A 770 13.33 -0.82 -14.37
CA GLN A 770 13.11 -0.24 -13.05
C GLN A 770 12.58 -1.27 -12.05
N LEU A 771 11.69 -2.18 -12.46
CA LEU A 771 11.20 -3.28 -11.63
C LEU A 771 12.31 -4.27 -11.29
N LEU A 772 13.16 -4.61 -12.26
CA LEU A 772 14.33 -5.48 -12.05
C LEU A 772 15.36 -4.83 -11.11
N ASP A 773 15.60 -3.52 -11.23
CA ASP A 773 16.47 -2.76 -10.32
C ASP A 773 15.88 -2.70 -8.90
N ALA A 774 14.59 -2.75 -8.77
CA ALA A 774 13.89 -2.84 -7.49
C ALA A 774 13.87 -4.25 -6.88
N GLY A 775 14.52 -5.23 -7.52
CA GLY A 775 14.68 -6.58 -7.01
C GLY A 775 13.54 -7.54 -7.36
N VAL A 776 12.66 -7.21 -8.30
CA VAL A 776 11.67 -8.17 -8.80
C VAL A 776 12.42 -9.32 -9.50
N PRO A 777 12.17 -10.59 -9.13
CA PRO A 777 12.84 -11.72 -9.76
C PRO A 777 12.60 -11.76 -11.27
N VAL A 778 13.67 -11.92 -12.05
CA VAL A 778 13.61 -11.90 -13.53
C VAL A 778 12.72 -12.99 -14.12
N GLU A 779 12.56 -14.11 -13.43
CA GLU A 779 11.66 -15.23 -13.81
C GLU A 779 10.19 -15.00 -13.42
N GLY A 780 9.89 -13.97 -12.67
CA GLY A 780 8.59 -13.83 -12.03
C GLY A 780 8.50 -14.68 -10.76
N SER A 781 7.29 -14.95 -10.27
CA SER A 781 7.13 -15.75 -9.05
C SER A 781 7.49 -17.20 -9.26
N SER A 782 8.19 -17.80 -8.28
CA SER A 782 8.67 -19.18 -8.28
C SER A 782 7.68 -20.20 -7.68
N ASP A 783 6.47 -19.80 -7.36
CA ASP A 783 5.53 -20.53 -6.51
C ASP A 783 4.74 -21.65 -7.20
N GLY A 784 5.10 -22.02 -8.44
CA GLY A 784 4.60 -23.22 -9.11
C GLY A 784 3.07 -23.30 -9.38
N LEU A 785 2.32 -22.31 -8.92
CA LEU A 785 0.84 -22.27 -8.97
C LEU A 785 0.26 -21.48 -10.13
N THR A 786 1.05 -20.64 -10.78
CA THR A 786 0.62 -19.85 -11.94
C THR A 786 1.36 -20.30 -13.19
N ASP A 787 0.72 -20.15 -14.35
CA ASP A 787 1.24 -20.43 -15.69
C ASP A 787 2.77 -20.29 -15.79
N THR A 788 3.45 -21.34 -16.22
CA THR A 788 4.91 -21.38 -16.40
C THR A 788 5.43 -20.40 -17.47
N LEU A 789 4.61 -19.42 -17.84
CA LEU A 789 4.93 -18.40 -18.84
C LEU A 789 5.78 -17.29 -18.19
N THR A 790 7.10 -17.37 -18.33
CA THR A 790 8.03 -16.34 -17.80
C THR A 790 7.93 -15.02 -18.58
N PRO A 791 8.40 -13.89 -18.01
CA PRO A 791 8.47 -12.61 -18.73
C PRO A 791 9.22 -12.72 -20.06
N LEU A 792 10.26 -13.57 -20.14
CA LEU A 792 11.01 -13.80 -21.37
C LEU A 792 10.15 -14.49 -22.46
N HIS A 793 9.33 -15.48 -22.10
CA HIS A 793 8.41 -16.11 -23.05
C HIS A 793 7.41 -15.09 -23.61
N VAL A 794 6.88 -14.21 -22.76
CA VAL A 794 5.95 -13.15 -23.14
C VAL A 794 6.59 -12.15 -24.09
N ALA A 795 7.81 -11.70 -23.80
CA ALA A 795 8.55 -10.77 -24.65
C ALA A 795 8.87 -11.38 -26.01
N CYS A 796 9.31 -12.67 -26.06
CA CYS A 796 9.62 -13.38 -27.30
C CYS A 796 8.41 -13.52 -28.24
N GLY A 797 7.19 -13.59 -27.69
CA GLY A 797 5.95 -13.66 -28.47
C GLY A 797 5.57 -12.38 -29.23
N GLY A 798 6.15 -11.24 -28.87
CA GLY A 798 5.84 -9.92 -29.46
C GLY A 798 6.63 -9.52 -30.69
N GLY A 799 7.60 -10.32 -31.12
CA GLY A 799 8.40 -10.03 -32.30
C GLY A 799 9.35 -8.84 -32.14
N LYS A 800 9.50 -8.02 -33.18
CA LYS A 800 10.42 -6.87 -33.19
C LYS A 800 10.07 -5.79 -32.17
N ASP A 801 8.80 -5.60 -31.91
CA ASP A 801 8.31 -4.54 -31.01
C ASP A 801 8.73 -4.76 -29.56
N ARG A 802 9.10 -5.99 -29.18
CA ARG A 802 9.50 -6.38 -27.82
C ARG A 802 10.95 -6.89 -27.75
N GLU A 803 11.72 -6.73 -28.84
CA GLU A 803 13.13 -7.19 -28.87
C GLU A 803 13.95 -6.57 -27.75
N ALA A 804 13.85 -5.25 -27.54
CA ALA A 804 14.60 -4.53 -26.50
C ALA A 804 14.32 -5.10 -25.09
N VAL A 805 13.07 -5.43 -24.82
CA VAL A 805 12.64 -6.01 -23.52
C VAL A 805 13.17 -7.44 -23.37
N ALA A 806 13.09 -8.26 -24.41
CA ALA A 806 13.64 -9.61 -24.38
C ALA A 806 15.15 -9.61 -24.18
N MET A 807 15.86 -8.70 -24.85
CA MET A 807 17.31 -8.50 -24.68
C MET A 807 17.66 -8.05 -23.27
N ALA A 808 16.89 -7.11 -22.69
CA ALA A 808 17.08 -6.66 -21.32
C ALA A 808 16.90 -7.82 -20.32
N LEU A 809 15.88 -8.64 -20.48
CA LEU A 809 15.65 -9.82 -19.64
C LEU A 809 16.80 -10.83 -19.73
N LEU A 810 17.28 -11.11 -20.94
CA LEU A 810 18.44 -11.99 -21.15
C LEU A 810 19.73 -11.42 -20.54
N ALA A 811 19.95 -10.11 -20.65
CA ALA A 811 21.08 -9.44 -20.02
C ALA A 811 21.04 -9.53 -18.49
N ARG A 812 19.82 -9.55 -17.89
CA ARG A 812 19.60 -9.71 -16.45
C ARG A 812 19.55 -11.17 -16.00
N GLY A 813 19.82 -12.13 -16.89
CA GLY A 813 19.98 -13.55 -16.57
C GLY A 813 18.68 -14.34 -16.63
N ALA A 814 17.68 -13.91 -17.40
CA ALA A 814 16.46 -14.69 -17.64
C ALA A 814 16.80 -16.07 -18.23
N GLY A 815 16.15 -17.10 -17.74
CA GLY A 815 16.39 -18.50 -18.05
C GLY A 815 15.99 -18.86 -19.47
N ALA A 816 16.94 -18.77 -20.42
CA ALA A 816 16.75 -19.12 -21.83
C ALA A 816 16.29 -20.58 -22.06
N ARG A 817 16.39 -21.46 -21.04
CA ARG A 817 15.96 -22.87 -21.08
C ARG A 817 14.61 -23.13 -20.44
N ALA A 818 13.98 -22.13 -19.84
CA ALA A 818 12.65 -22.28 -19.23
C ALA A 818 11.64 -22.78 -20.30
N ARG A 819 10.67 -23.56 -19.86
CA ARG A 819 9.61 -24.12 -20.71
C ARG A 819 8.24 -23.73 -20.20
N THR A 820 7.35 -23.38 -21.11
CA THR A 820 5.93 -23.15 -20.78
C THR A 820 5.23 -24.50 -20.46
N ARG A 821 4.00 -24.45 -19.97
CA ARG A 821 3.14 -25.64 -19.76
C ARG A 821 2.97 -26.51 -21.01
N ARG A 822 3.10 -25.91 -22.20
CA ARG A 822 3.04 -26.63 -23.49
C ARG A 822 4.42 -27.09 -23.95
N GLY A 823 5.42 -27.08 -23.10
CA GLY A 823 6.77 -27.50 -23.44
C GLY A 823 7.53 -26.52 -24.34
N GLN A 824 7.01 -25.34 -24.67
CA GLN A 824 7.65 -24.38 -25.54
C GLN A 824 8.79 -23.62 -24.83
N SER A 825 9.92 -23.46 -25.49
CA SER A 825 11.03 -22.63 -25.01
C SER A 825 10.93 -21.20 -25.56
N ALA A 826 11.65 -20.26 -24.93
CA ALA A 826 11.76 -18.89 -25.43
C ALA A 826 12.26 -18.84 -26.89
N PHE A 827 13.19 -19.73 -27.26
CA PHE A 827 13.69 -19.89 -28.63
C PHE A 827 12.58 -20.32 -29.59
N THR A 828 11.77 -21.32 -29.19
CA THR A 828 10.66 -21.82 -30.01
C THR A 828 9.62 -20.72 -30.26
N ILE A 829 9.31 -19.93 -29.25
CA ILE A 829 8.34 -18.82 -29.38
C ILE A 829 8.94 -17.69 -30.26
N ALA A 830 10.20 -17.30 -30.03
CA ALA A 830 10.87 -16.29 -30.81
C ALA A 830 11.01 -16.64 -32.30
N ALA A 831 11.15 -17.94 -32.62
CA ALA A 831 11.23 -18.42 -33.99
C ALA A 831 10.02 -18.05 -34.86
N ALA A 832 8.84 -17.79 -34.27
CA ALA A 832 7.65 -17.37 -35.00
C ALA A 832 7.76 -15.96 -35.57
N ARG A 833 8.27 -15.00 -34.81
CA ARG A 833 8.19 -13.56 -35.15
C ARG A 833 9.42 -12.77 -34.71
N GLY A 834 10.33 -13.36 -33.94
CA GLY A 834 11.51 -12.69 -33.42
C GLY A 834 12.54 -12.36 -34.51
N PRO A 835 13.32 -11.30 -34.33
CA PRO A 835 14.43 -10.99 -35.23
C PRO A 835 15.59 -11.99 -35.03
N PRO A 836 16.48 -12.15 -36.04
CA PRO A 836 17.65 -13.02 -35.93
C PRO A 836 18.55 -12.70 -34.74
N SER A 837 18.72 -11.42 -34.41
CA SER A 837 19.50 -10.92 -33.26
C SER A 837 19.03 -11.56 -31.92
N LEU A 838 17.74 -11.57 -31.69
CA LEU A 838 17.15 -12.15 -30.48
C LEU A 838 17.35 -13.66 -30.41
N LEU A 839 17.17 -14.37 -31.54
CA LEU A 839 17.41 -15.81 -31.61
C LEU A 839 18.86 -16.17 -31.30
N THR A 840 19.80 -15.40 -31.85
CA THR A 840 21.24 -15.56 -31.58
C THR A 840 21.56 -15.34 -30.13
N GLU A 841 21.02 -14.29 -29.49
CA GLU A 841 21.24 -13.99 -28.06
C GLU A 841 20.69 -15.10 -27.17
N ILE A 842 19.47 -15.61 -27.47
CA ILE A 842 18.88 -16.74 -26.71
C ILE A 842 19.80 -17.96 -26.77
N LEU A 843 20.40 -18.25 -27.93
CA LEU A 843 21.37 -19.37 -28.09
C LEU A 843 22.66 -19.12 -27.30
N GLU A 844 23.19 -17.90 -27.33
CA GLU A 844 24.42 -17.51 -26.59
C GLU A 844 24.18 -17.64 -25.06
N LYS A 845 22.95 -17.36 -24.57
CA LYS A 845 22.56 -17.55 -23.17
C LYS A 845 22.21 -19.01 -22.84
N GLY A 846 22.44 -19.93 -23.78
CA GLY A 846 22.29 -21.37 -23.54
C GLY A 846 20.89 -21.93 -23.86
N GLY A 847 20.07 -21.19 -24.57
CA GLY A 847 18.80 -21.69 -25.13
C GLY A 847 19.04 -22.86 -26.07
N ALA A 848 18.10 -23.77 -26.20
CA ALA A 848 18.21 -24.97 -27.02
C ALA A 848 17.26 -24.89 -28.23
N ALA A 849 17.82 -24.94 -29.44
CA ALA A 849 17.07 -24.89 -30.69
C ALA A 849 16.31 -26.19 -31.01
N SER A 850 16.85 -27.33 -30.58
CA SER A 850 16.31 -28.66 -30.92
C SER A 850 15.21 -29.18 -29.99
N VAL A 851 14.72 -28.33 -29.06
CA VAL A 851 13.65 -28.72 -28.11
C VAL A 851 12.32 -28.67 -28.83
N ALA A 852 11.60 -29.83 -28.82
CA ALA A 852 10.21 -29.87 -29.25
C ALA A 852 9.25 -29.58 -28.11
N ASP A 853 8.10 -28.99 -28.41
CA ASP A 853 6.99 -28.82 -27.48
C ASP A 853 6.20 -30.14 -27.28
N ASP A 854 5.15 -30.08 -26.49
CA ASP A 854 4.35 -31.26 -26.17
C ASP A 854 3.58 -31.84 -27.38
N ASP A 855 3.40 -31.02 -28.44
CA ASP A 855 2.86 -31.43 -29.74
C ASP A 855 3.96 -31.95 -30.69
N GLY A 856 5.19 -32.11 -30.23
CA GLY A 856 6.33 -32.49 -31.03
C GLY A 856 6.84 -31.42 -31.98
N GLN A 857 6.31 -30.16 -31.89
CA GLN A 857 6.71 -29.09 -32.78
C GLN A 857 8.04 -28.48 -32.32
N THR A 858 9.00 -28.50 -33.23
CA THR A 858 10.30 -27.80 -33.05
C THR A 858 10.18 -26.32 -33.43
N ALA A 859 11.22 -25.54 -33.10
CA ALA A 859 11.28 -24.14 -33.49
C ALA A 859 11.12 -23.93 -35.01
N LEU A 860 11.58 -24.91 -35.83
CA LEU A 860 11.45 -24.86 -37.27
C LEU A 860 10.00 -25.07 -37.75
N HIS A 861 9.22 -25.93 -37.06
CA HIS A 861 7.79 -26.08 -37.33
C HIS A 861 7.04 -24.79 -37.02
N VAL A 862 7.36 -24.15 -35.90
CA VAL A 862 6.71 -22.90 -35.46
C VAL A 862 7.05 -21.76 -36.43
N ALA A 863 8.32 -21.60 -36.79
CA ALA A 863 8.78 -20.61 -37.77
C ALA A 863 8.12 -20.78 -39.15
N ALA A 864 8.05 -22.04 -39.62
CA ALA A 864 7.41 -22.39 -40.89
C ALA A 864 5.92 -22.10 -40.89
N ARG A 865 5.22 -22.44 -39.79
CA ARG A 865 3.79 -22.21 -39.58
C ARG A 865 3.47 -20.72 -39.53
N ALA A 866 4.34 -19.91 -38.93
CA ALA A 866 4.18 -18.47 -38.79
C ALA A 866 4.58 -17.67 -40.04
N GLY A 867 5.26 -18.30 -41.02
CA GLY A 867 5.77 -17.65 -42.22
C GLY A 867 6.98 -16.76 -41.93
N ALA A 868 7.83 -17.15 -40.99
CA ALA A 868 9.03 -16.41 -40.64
C ALA A 868 9.91 -16.12 -41.86
N PRO A 869 10.68 -15.02 -41.85
CA PRO A 869 11.61 -14.66 -42.96
C PRO A 869 12.62 -15.77 -43.23
N SER A 870 13.10 -15.86 -44.48
CA SER A 870 14.07 -16.88 -44.87
C SER A 870 15.35 -16.86 -44.03
N SER A 871 15.77 -15.69 -43.55
CA SER A 871 16.90 -15.54 -42.62
C SER A 871 16.67 -16.22 -41.28
N VAL A 872 15.46 -16.13 -40.75
CA VAL A 872 15.04 -16.82 -39.49
C VAL A 872 14.95 -18.34 -39.69
N ILE A 873 14.30 -18.78 -40.79
CA ILE A 873 14.22 -20.20 -41.16
C ILE A 873 15.63 -20.81 -41.24
N SER A 874 16.55 -20.11 -41.92
CA SER A 874 17.94 -20.54 -42.10
C SER A 874 18.68 -20.64 -40.78
N LEU A 875 18.56 -19.59 -39.93
CA LEU A 875 19.23 -19.55 -38.64
C LEU A 875 18.72 -20.66 -37.71
N VAL A 876 17.40 -20.88 -37.66
CA VAL A 876 16.77 -21.90 -36.81
C VAL A 876 17.22 -23.30 -37.28
N ALA A 877 17.24 -23.57 -38.60
CA ALA A 877 17.68 -24.84 -39.10
C ALA A 877 19.19 -25.09 -38.81
N ASP A 878 20.07 -24.08 -39.02
CA ASP A 878 21.49 -24.18 -38.66
C ASP A 878 21.71 -24.46 -37.17
N ALA A 879 20.95 -23.77 -36.31
CA ALA A 879 21.01 -23.96 -34.87
C ALA A 879 20.55 -25.37 -34.45
N MET A 880 19.52 -25.92 -35.11
CA MET A 880 19.02 -27.27 -34.84
C MET A 880 19.99 -28.36 -35.32
N ASP A 881 20.65 -28.15 -36.45
CA ASP A 881 21.67 -29.06 -37.00
C ASP A 881 23.02 -28.95 -36.26
N GLY A 882 23.15 -28.05 -35.28
CA GLY A 882 24.35 -27.86 -34.47
C GLY A 882 25.50 -27.11 -35.24
N VAL A 883 25.14 -26.42 -36.32
CA VAL A 883 26.07 -25.52 -37.02
C VAL A 883 26.29 -24.29 -36.16
N HIS A 884 27.56 -23.90 -35.98
CA HIS A 884 27.91 -22.72 -35.17
C HIS A 884 27.42 -21.43 -35.86
N VAL A 885 26.43 -20.80 -35.24
CA VAL A 885 25.93 -19.49 -35.67
C VAL A 885 26.95 -18.41 -35.27
N PRO A 886 27.52 -17.61 -36.22
CA PRO A 886 28.48 -16.58 -35.86
C PRO A 886 27.86 -15.50 -34.97
N SER A 887 28.55 -15.16 -33.89
CA SER A 887 28.20 -14.04 -33.02
C SER A 887 28.29 -12.71 -33.77
N THR A 888 27.25 -11.90 -33.72
CA THR A 888 27.24 -10.56 -34.34
C THR A 888 28.01 -9.49 -33.56
N THR A 889 28.52 -9.84 -32.36
CA THR A 889 29.36 -8.95 -31.54
C THR A 889 30.82 -9.39 -31.64
N GLY A 890 31.62 -8.65 -32.42
CA GLY A 890 33.09 -8.84 -32.53
C GLY A 890 33.78 -8.60 -31.20
N GLY A 891 34.22 -9.66 -30.52
CA GLY A 891 34.94 -9.56 -29.26
C GLY A 891 35.56 -10.89 -28.83
N ALA A 892 36.72 -11.14 -29.33
CA ALA A 892 37.84 -12.00 -28.98
C ALA A 892 37.85 -12.92 -27.77
N LYS A 893 38.44 -14.08 -28.02
CA LYS A 893 39.26 -14.96 -27.16
C LYS A 893 38.64 -16.13 -26.44
N GLY A 894 38.79 -17.29 -27.11
CA GLY A 894 39.32 -18.50 -26.47
C GLY A 894 38.60 -19.04 -25.21
N ARG A 895 37.57 -19.82 -25.38
CA ARG A 895 37.22 -20.79 -24.32
C ARG A 895 37.02 -22.20 -24.86
N LYS A 896 37.71 -23.14 -24.20
CA LYS A 896 37.73 -24.58 -24.49
C LYS A 896 36.34 -25.19 -24.44
N LYS A 897 36.04 -26.09 -25.39
CA LYS A 897 34.83 -26.91 -25.44
C LYS A 897 34.58 -27.67 -24.13
N PRO A 898 33.36 -27.64 -23.55
CA PRO A 898 32.96 -28.65 -22.56
C PRO A 898 32.46 -29.90 -23.28
N ARG A 899 33.14 -31.03 -23.06
CA ARG A 899 32.60 -32.35 -23.34
C ARG A 899 31.54 -32.69 -22.29
N GLY A 900 30.25 -32.71 -22.69
CA GLY A 900 29.15 -33.20 -21.86
C GLY A 900 28.06 -33.73 -22.75
N LYS A 901 27.90 -35.08 -22.82
CA LYS A 901 26.81 -35.76 -23.52
C LYS A 901 25.49 -35.43 -22.80
N ALA A 902 24.64 -34.59 -23.40
CA ALA A 902 23.23 -34.49 -23.01
C ALA A 902 22.45 -35.69 -23.63
N ARG A 903 21.81 -36.47 -22.76
CA ARG A 903 20.83 -37.47 -23.14
C ARG A 903 19.51 -36.77 -23.48
N GLY A 904 19.04 -36.95 -24.70
CA GLY A 904 17.78 -36.40 -25.20
C GLY A 904 17.93 -35.86 -26.62
N SER A 905 18.67 -36.53 -27.53
CA SER A 905 18.76 -36.19 -28.94
C SER A 905 17.66 -36.93 -29.71
N ILE A 906 16.94 -36.19 -30.56
CA ILE A 906 16.23 -36.70 -31.73
C ILE A 906 17.10 -37.78 -32.39
N GLY A 907 16.48 -38.96 -32.73
CA GLY A 907 17.20 -40.11 -33.23
C GLY A 907 18.15 -39.75 -34.37
N SER A 908 19.38 -40.20 -34.25
CA SER A 908 20.47 -39.96 -35.17
C SER A 908 20.08 -40.40 -36.59
N GLY A 909 19.87 -39.40 -37.50
CA GLY A 909 19.71 -39.68 -38.92
C GLY A 909 18.75 -38.82 -39.72
N VAL A 910 17.94 -37.96 -39.12
CA VAL A 910 17.02 -37.07 -39.83
C VAL A 910 17.52 -35.64 -39.72
N ALA A 911 17.66 -34.96 -40.86
CA ALA A 911 18.01 -33.52 -40.86
C ALA A 911 16.91 -32.72 -40.17
N ALA A 912 17.29 -31.61 -39.47
CA ALA A 912 16.32 -30.80 -38.73
C ALA A 912 15.16 -30.30 -39.61
N VAL A 913 15.41 -30.10 -40.87
CA VAL A 913 14.45 -29.63 -41.88
C VAL A 913 13.27 -30.61 -42.10
N ASP A 914 13.48 -31.90 -41.84
CA ASP A 914 12.51 -32.96 -42.01
C ASP A 914 12.03 -33.57 -40.68
N SER A 915 12.27 -32.86 -39.57
CA SER A 915 11.72 -33.27 -38.26
C SER A 915 10.20 -33.39 -38.33
N ARG A 916 9.63 -34.35 -37.55
CA ARG A 916 8.20 -34.63 -37.57
C ARG A 916 7.57 -34.26 -36.23
N ASP A 917 6.43 -33.57 -36.27
CA ASP A 917 5.59 -33.34 -35.10
C ASP A 917 4.69 -34.56 -34.75
N SER A 918 3.82 -34.40 -33.76
CA SER A 918 2.90 -35.44 -33.28
C SER A 918 1.86 -35.93 -34.34
N TRP A 919 1.74 -35.21 -35.44
CA TRP A 919 0.87 -35.56 -36.59
C TRP A 919 1.68 -36.04 -37.79
N GLY A 920 2.93 -36.37 -37.59
CA GLY A 920 3.86 -36.77 -38.66
C GLY A 920 4.22 -35.63 -39.65
N ARG A 921 3.84 -34.40 -39.40
CA ARG A 921 4.06 -33.23 -40.28
C ARG A 921 5.46 -32.72 -40.12
N THR A 922 6.05 -32.35 -41.28
CA THR A 922 7.33 -31.64 -41.33
C THR A 922 7.09 -30.13 -41.34
N PRO A 923 8.13 -29.30 -41.09
CA PRO A 923 8.03 -27.83 -41.24
C PRO A 923 7.49 -27.42 -42.60
N LEU A 924 7.84 -28.18 -43.68
CA LEU A 924 7.35 -27.90 -45.04
C LEU A 924 5.83 -28.11 -45.17
N HIS A 925 5.23 -29.07 -44.49
CA HIS A 925 3.77 -29.21 -44.44
C HIS A 925 3.12 -27.98 -43.82
N TRP A 926 3.63 -27.48 -42.70
CA TRP A 926 3.11 -26.29 -42.03
C TRP A 926 3.24 -25.01 -42.86
N ALA A 927 4.41 -24.81 -43.56
CA ALA A 927 4.59 -23.71 -44.46
C ALA A 927 3.62 -23.76 -45.64
N ALA A 928 3.43 -24.95 -46.21
CA ALA A 928 2.57 -25.20 -47.36
C ALA A 928 1.09 -25.00 -47.02
N VAL A 929 0.60 -25.55 -45.92
CA VAL A 929 -0.79 -25.42 -45.46
C VAL A 929 -1.14 -23.97 -45.12
N ASN A 930 -0.20 -23.19 -44.56
CA ASN A 930 -0.45 -21.81 -44.19
C ASN A 930 -0.17 -20.78 -45.30
N GLY A 931 0.26 -21.23 -46.49
CA GLY A 931 0.42 -20.34 -47.62
C GLY A 931 1.72 -19.53 -47.65
N HIS A 932 2.74 -19.95 -46.91
CA HIS A 932 3.98 -19.20 -46.70
C HIS A 932 5.05 -19.58 -47.74
N ARG A 933 4.88 -19.09 -48.97
CA ARG A 933 5.81 -19.36 -50.08
C ARG A 933 7.28 -19.07 -49.80
N PRO A 934 7.66 -17.93 -49.16
CA PRO A 934 9.07 -17.68 -48.79
C PRO A 934 9.64 -18.75 -47.83
N ALA A 935 8.83 -19.21 -46.86
CA ALA A 935 9.24 -20.27 -45.96
C ALA A 935 9.38 -21.62 -46.67
N CYS A 936 8.49 -21.96 -47.64
CA CYS A 936 8.66 -23.14 -48.46
C CYS A 936 9.96 -23.12 -49.28
N VAL A 937 10.26 -21.99 -49.90
CA VAL A 937 11.53 -21.82 -50.65
C VAL A 937 12.74 -22.03 -49.72
N ALA A 938 12.77 -21.35 -48.59
CA ALA A 938 13.91 -21.46 -47.65
C ALA A 938 14.10 -22.90 -47.11
N LEU A 939 13.01 -23.64 -46.90
CA LEU A 939 13.07 -25.06 -46.47
C LEU A 939 13.58 -25.96 -47.64
N LEU A 940 13.13 -25.70 -48.86
CA LEU A 940 13.57 -26.44 -50.04
C LEU A 940 15.05 -26.21 -50.36
N ASP A 941 15.53 -24.97 -50.24
CA ASP A 941 16.93 -24.62 -50.39
C ASP A 941 17.86 -25.37 -49.41
N ARG A 942 17.24 -25.85 -48.29
CA ARG A 942 17.91 -26.69 -47.29
C ARG A 942 17.66 -28.18 -47.45
N GLY A 943 17.04 -28.58 -48.53
CA GLY A 943 16.83 -29.96 -48.88
C GLY A 943 15.64 -30.63 -48.22
N ALA A 944 14.61 -29.84 -47.81
CA ALA A 944 13.37 -30.41 -47.25
C ALA A 944 12.73 -31.43 -48.22
N ASN A 945 12.29 -32.57 -47.70
CA ASN A 945 11.69 -33.64 -48.48
C ASN A 945 10.25 -33.28 -48.90
N VAL A 946 10.06 -32.98 -50.19
CA VAL A 946 8.73 -32.63 -50.77
C VAL A 946 7.74 -33.81 -50.76
N ASN A 947 8.25 -35.06 -50.66
CA ASN A 947 7.48 -36.30 -50.70
C ASN A 947 7.22 -36.88 -49.28
N ALA A 948 7.63 -36.13 -48.22
CA ALA A 948 7.31 -36.56 -46.88
C ALA A 948 5.79 -36.68 -46.72
N VAL A 949 5.30 -37.70 -46.08
CA VAL A 949 3.86 -37.90 -45.80
C VAL A 949 3.59 -37.75 -44.32
N ASP A 950 2.52 -37.04 -43.96
CA ASP A 950 2.02 -36.96 -42.58
C ASP A 950 1.25 -38.24 -42.22
N ASP A 951 0.73 -38.31 -40.98
CA ASP A 951 -0.02 -39.51 -40.49
C ASP A 951 -1.35 -39.72 -41.22
N ALA A 952 -1.85 -38.72 -41.93
CA ALA A 952 -3.00 -38.81 -42.82
C ALA A 952 -2.64 -39.26 -44.24
N GLY A 953 -1.35 -39.53 -44.54
CA GLY A 953 -0.82 -39.87 -45.85
C GLY A 953 -0.75 -38.70 -46.82
N GLU A 954 -0.86 -37.46 -46.34
CA GLU A 954 -0.77 -36.23 -47.16
C GLU A 954 0.68 -35.78 -47.33
N THR A 955 1.07 -35.40 -48.53
CA THR A 955 2.33 -34.71 -48.79
C THR A 955 2.15 -33.18 -48.61
N PRO A 956 3.21 -32.37 -48.41
CA PRO A 956 3.12 -30.90 -48.39
C PRO A 956 2.42 -30.31 -49.61
N THR A 957 2.62 -30.93 -50.79
CA THR A 957 1.94 -30.56 -52.05
C THR A 957 0.43 -30.82 -51.98
N ALA A 958 0.02 -32.03 -51.54
CA ALA A 958 -1.39 -32.38 -51.41
C ALA A 958 -2.13 -31.51 -50.36
N ALA A 959 -1.45 -31.21 -49.27
CA ALA A 959 -1.95 -30.32 -48.20
C ALA A 959 -2.18 -28.86 -48.72
N ALA A 960 -1.27 -28.32 -49.54
CA ALA A 960 -1.43 -27.01 -50.21
C ALA A 960 -2.60 -27.04 -51.21
N GLU A 961 -2.70 -28.07 -52.03
CA GLU A 961 -3.78 -28.23 -52.99
C GLU A 961 -5.18 -28.31 -52.32
N ARG A 962 -5.28 -29.11 -51.27
CA ARG A 962 -6.50 -29.21 -50.46
C ARG A 962 -6.89 -27.85 -49.89
N ARG A 963 -5.95 -27.09 -49.34
CA ARG A 963 -6.20 -25.76 -48.78
C ARG A 963 -6.61 -24.73 -49.84
N ALA A 964 -6.00 -24.78 -51.03
CA ALA A 964 -6.40 -23.97 -52.17
C ALA A 964 -7.88 -24.21 -52.56
N LEU A 965 -8.29 -25.46 -52.60
CA LEU A 965 -9.67 -25.85 -52.88
C LEU A 965 -10.68 -25.39 -51.82
N CYS A 966 -10.33 -25.49 -50.55
CA CYS A 966 -11.13 -25.02 -49.42
C CYS A 966 -11.26 -23.48 -49.45
N SER A 967 -10.14 -22.75 -49.62
CA SER A 967 -10.14 -21.30 -49.68
C SER A 967 -10.98 -20.76 -50.86
N ALA A 968 -10.95 -21.41 -52.00
CA ALA A 968 -11.77 -21.05 -53.15
C ALA A 968 -13.29 -21.24 -52.91
N LYS A 969 -13.69 -22.11 -51.96
CA LYS A 969 -15.09 -22.28 -51.54
C LYS A 969 -15.52 -21.18 -50.53
N GLU A 970 -14.62 -20.75 -49.67
CA GLU A 970 -14.88 -19.78 -48.59
C GLU A 970 -14.94 -18.32 -49.11
N ARG A 971 -14.14 -17.99 -50.13
CA ARG A 971 -14.07 -16.65 -50.73
C ARG A 971 -13.87 -16.71 -52.24
N PRO A 972 -14.87 -16.27 -53.04
CA PRO A 972 -14.81 -16.32 -54.52
C PRO A 972 -13.82 -15.35 -55.17
N ASP A 973 -13.24 -14.39 -54.47
CA ASP A 973 -12.31 -13.35 -54.97
C ASP A 973 -10.95 -13.89 -55.46
N GLY A 974 -10.67 -15.16 -55.24
CA GLY A 974 -9.59 -15.89 -55.86
C GLY A 974 -8.15 -15.52 -55.42
N ALA A 975 -7.95 -14.39 -54.79
CA ALA A 975 -6.60 -13.87 -54.50
C ALA A 975 -5.78 -14.75 -53.54
N ARG A 976 -6.41 -15.35 -52.54
CA ARG A 976 -5.72 -16.28 -51.64
C ARG A 976 -5.55 -17.70 -52.18
N ALA A 977 -6.52 -18.15 -53.00
CA ALA A 977 -6.43 -19.48 -53.60
C ALA A 977 -5.27 -19.61 -54.60
N SER A 978 -4.89 -18.50 -55.27
CA SER A 978 -3.69 -18.44 -56.15
C SER A 978 -2.39 -18.69 -55.40
N THR A 979 -2.27 -18.17 -54.15
CA THR A 979 -1.05 -18.36 -53.34
C THR A 979 -0.76 -19.83 -53.04
N TRP A 980 -1.76 -20.62 -52.64
CA TRP A 980 -1.57 -22.06 -52.42
C TRP A 980 -1.40 -22.85 -53.72
N GLY A 981 -2.00 -22.42 -54.83
CA GLY A 981 -1.77 -22.98 -56.14
C GLY A 981 -0.34 -22.78 -56.65
N ASP A 982 0.24 -21.61 -56.35
CA ASP A 982 1.66 -21.31 -56.65
C ASP A 982 2.60 -22.13 -55.78
N ILE A 983 2.27 -22.33 -54.48
CA ILE A 983 3.02 -23.22 -53.59
C ILE A 983 2.97 -24.68 -54.09
N ALA A 984 1.79 -25.18 -54.43
CA ALA A 984 1.66 -26.51 -54.98
C ALA A 984 2.50 -26.70 -56.25
N THR A 985 2.58 -25.70 -57.10
CA THR A 985 3.40 -25.68 -58.29
C THR A 985 4.89 -25.68 -57.94
N LEU A 986 5.31 -24.91 -56.96
CA LEU A 986 6.69 -24.83 -56.44
C LEU A 986 7.14 -26.21 -55.93
N LEU A 987 6.26 -26.96 -55.25
CA LEU A 987 6.53 -28.22 -54.63
C LEU A 987 6.53 -29.39 -55.66
N GLY A 988 6.41 -29.15 -56.98
CA GLY A 988 6.56 -30.14 -58.00
C GLY A 988 5.28 -30.89 -58.45
N GLY A 989 4.13 -30.30 -58.09
CA GLY A 989 2.81 -30.83 -58.57
C GLY A 989 2.59 -30.65 -60.08
N SER A 990 3.25 -31.45 -60.93
CA SER A 990 3.27 -31.28 -62.39
C SER A 990 2.06 -31.87 -63.13
N GLY A 991 1.23 -32.68 -62.53
CA GLY A 991 0.08 -33.30 -63.20
C GLY A 991 -1.28 -32.76 -62.78
N GLN A 992 -1.49 -32.55 -61.49
CA GLN A 992 -2.77 -32.08 -60.91
C GLN A 992 -2.88 -30.54 -60.87
N THR A 993 -1.76 -29.78 -60.89
CA THR A 993 -1.75 -28.33 -60.86
C THR A 993 -2.38 -27.68 -62.09
N LYS A 994 -2.25 -28.30 -63.30
CA LYS A 994 -2.97 -27.84 -64.51
C LYS A 994 -4.47 -28.02 -64.33
N HIS A 995 -4.90 -29.14 -63.74
CA HIS A 995 -6.31 -29.41 -63.39
C HIS A 995 -6.82 -28.48 -62.28
N LEU A 996 -5.99 -28.20 -61.26
CA LEU A 996 -6.30 -27.28 -60.17
C LEU A 996 -6.44 -25.84 -60.69
N LYS A 997 -5.50 -25.35 -61.52
CA LYS A 997 -5.60 -24.05 -62.18
C LYS A 997 -6.84 -23.96 -63.07
N ALA A 998 -7.14 -25.00 -63.86
CA ALA A 998 -8.32 -25.06 -64.69
C ALA A 998 -9.64 -25.04 -63.86
N ARG A 999 -9.69 -25.76 -62.72
CA ARG A 999 -10.83 -25.75 -61.79
C ARG A 999 -10.98 -24.45 -61.04
N LEU A 1000 -9.92 -23.79 -60.67
CA LEU A 1000 -9.91 -22.46 -60.03
C LEU A 1000 -10.35 -21.37 -61.06
N ALA A 1001 -9.83 -21.44 -62.30
CA ALA A 1001 -10.24 -20.54 -63.39
C ALA A 1001 -11.70 -20.75 -63.79
N ALA A 1002 -12.18 -21.99 -63.90
CA ALA A 1002 -13.57 -22.31 -64.20
C ALA A 1002 -14.57 -21.81 -63.12
N ARG A 1003 -14.13 -21.73 -61.87
CA ARG A 1003 -14.92 -21.17 -60.78
C ARG A 1003 -14.89 -19.66 -60.69
N ALA A 1004 -13.80 -19.00 -61.10
CA ALA A 1004 -13.71 -17.55 -61.19
C ALA A 1004 -14.47 -16.96 -62.39
N GLY A 1005 -14.73 -17.79 -63.40
CA GLY A 1005 -15.48 -17.40 -64.60
C GLY A 1005 -17.00 -17.60 -64.52
N THR A 1006 -17.54 -18.10 -63.41
CA THR A 1006 -19.00 -18.29 -63.22
C THR A 1006 -19.56 -17.24 -62.24
N LYS A 1007 -19.28 -15.97 -62.50
CA LYS A 1007 -20.05 -14.82 -62.00
C LYS A 1007 -20.51 -13.96 -63.16
#